data_71b558571d2d94a12b6c5810f65a8052
#
_entry.id   71b558571d2d94a12b6c5810f65a8052
#
_cell.length_a   1.000
_cell.length_b   1.000
_cell.length_c   1.000
_cell.angle_alpha   90.00
_cell.angle_beta   90.00
_cell.angle_gamma   90.00
#
_symmetry.space_group_name_H-M   'P 1'
#
loop_
_entity.id
_entity.type
_entity.pdbx_description
1 polymer ?
#
loop_
_entity_poly.entity_id
_entity_poly.type
_entity_poly.pdbx_seq_one_letter_code
_entity_poly.pdbx_strand_id
1 'polypeptide(L)'
;MKRLLYLTVALGLLLPGRAFSAPAAGTNEELQLIGVLQSNQSPLEKDAACAQLKRIGTDQSIPALAALLADEQLSHSARYALESMPSAKAGQALTDALGKASGLTEAGIINSLGFRRETRAVSSLAKLLTDHDPQVAAAAATALGQIGGSKALKALQAATANSAGPVHDAVVDGCLRCANHLRAAGSRSKALAVFQQLYDTEKKDLVRIAAFRGMIQCSGGGAVRLMTGAIMGKDGASQTAALQLVREVPGTKATETFAAMVRKVDPPVQVALIEGLTQRGDLSAAPALVPLVTSSAPEVRLAAINALGILGDATTIPLLAVAAASSSGEEQKAARLALLELRRGNPTETLLRLLPAAKPEVQAEFARALGGRSDKAAVPKLVELAREGSGSASKAALQALVLLVDDSQVGLMVRFVVEAKTDTARADAAEALNSACHQIQTRRGKVNTQPVVDGLATGATEARIALLPICSGLIDPSIRTAFSAAIAAQDPQVRAAAIRALCDTCDPALLADVVKIACGAPEENFRTLAIRACVRLTTQEETIKLSVKEQIEPLKMILSTTLSADQKRVVLAGLAEIPDVQSLQLAEPMLVEAAIQLEAAKTVTKIASVLPYAQAQPAAAALKKVLAATTDADARKAAETALKEIESGTDYITAWQIAGPYMQSGKEYNELFDIAFPPEVANAQGVKWQAMPLGPDAKRPWVMDLLKTFGGEQRVAYARTWVHCDQPQPARLELGTDDGVKVWLNRKVVHANNTFRGLQPGSDKVNVTLNAGWNPLLLKVTQLNQGWAFCARFRKPDGSYLDGLEFAAQRPERAPASTGK
;
A
#
# COMPACT_ATOMS: atom_id res chain seq x y z
N MET A 1 10.27 2.58 5.97
CA MET A 1 9.84 3.93 5.59
C MET A 1 8.32 4.03 5.67
N LYS A 2 7.75 4.55 6.75
CA LYS A 2 6.36 5.04 6.94
C LYS A 2 6.10 5.05 8.46
N ARG A 3 6.71 5.99 9.16
CA ARG A 3 6.33 6.48 10.50
C ARG A 3 7.22 7.67 10.85
N LEU A 4 6.98 8.77 10.13
CA LEU A 4 7.51 10.08 10.50
C LEU A 4 6.47 11.10 10.03
N LEU A 5 5.48 11.33 10.83
CA LEU A 5 4.63 12.53 10.79
C LEU A 5 3.73 12.49 12.02
N TYR A 6 4.15 13.18 13.06
CA TYR A 6 3.30 13.79 14.11
C TYR A 6 4.23 14.28 15.23
N LEU A 7 4.97 15.34 14.94
CA LEU A 7 5.49 16.26 15.95
C LEU A 7 5.68 17.63 15.28
N THR A 8 4.60 18.38 15.11
CA THR A 8 4.65 19.83 14.99
C THR A 8 4.10 20.41 16.28
N VAL A 9 5.04 20.71 17.15
CA VAL A 9 4.85 21.56 18.32
C VAL A 9 4.38 22.92 17.83
N ALA A 10 3.24 23.35 18.33
CA ALA A 10 2.75 24.70 18.19
C ALA A 10 3.73 25.68 18.86
N LEU A 11 4.59 26.30 18.06
CA LEU A 11 5.30 27.51 18.45
C LEU A 11 4.33 28.68 18.22
N GLY A 12 3.72 29.13 19.32
CA GLY A 12 2.87 30.32 19.32
C GLY A 12 3.71 31.57 19.03
N LEU A 13 3.64 32.02 17.78
CA LEU A 13 4.02 33.37 17.41
C LEU A 13 2.95 34.33 17.95
N LEU A 14 3.26 35.05 19.00
CA LEU A 14 2.59 36.26 19.43
C LEU A 14 2.66 37.30 18.30
N LEU A 15 1.64 37.32 17.43
CA LEU A 15 1.39 38.47 16.59
C LEU A 15 0.58 39.50 17.40
N PRO A 16 0.91 40.78 17.31
CA PRO A 16 0.18 41.82 18.06
C PRO A 16 -1.28 41.89 17.59
N GLY A 17 -2.16 42.01 18.57
CA GLY A 17 -3.60 42.05 18.41
C GLY A 17 -4.07 42.92 17.23
N ARG A 18 -4.65 42.31 16.24
CA ARG A 18 -5.61 42.99 15.39
C ARG A 18 -6.86 43.26 16.26
N ALA A 19 -7.04 44.50 16.62
CA ALA A 19 -8.31 44.98 17.14
C ALA A 19 -9.40 44.53 16.15
N PHE A 20 -10.34 43.67 16.62
CA PHE A 20 -11.58 43.45 15.91
C PHE A 20 -12.30 44.79 15.86
N SER A 21 -12.29 45.45 14.72
CA SER A 21 -13.17 46.58 14.46
C SER A 21 -14.61 46.11 14.65
N ALA A 22 -15.40 46.93 15.33
CA ALA A 22 -16.84 46.71 15.45
C ALA A 22 -17.44 46.44 14.06
N PRO A 23 -18.44 45.54 13.93
CA PRO A 23 -19.06 45.25 12.66
C PRO A 23 -19.61 46.55 12.03
N ALA A 24 -19.16 46.83 10.82
CA ALA A 24 -19.72 47.93 10.01
C ALA A 24 -21.22 47.69 9.78
N ALA A 25 -22.00 48.77 9.63
CA ALA A 25 -23.41 48.71 9.23
C ALA A 25 -23.57 47.73 8.05
N GLY A 26 -24.61 46.87 8.10
CA GLY A 26 -24.82 45.76 7.19
C GLY A 26 -24.51 46.08 5.75
N THR A 27 -23.80 45.19 5.11
CA THR A 27 -23.46 45.34 3.69
C THR A 27 -24.71 45.17 2.84
N ASN A 28 -24.74 45.72 1.63
CA ASN A 28 -25.87 45.56 0.69
C ASN A 28 -26.19 44.05 0.46
N GLU A 29 -25.17 43.17 0.56
CA GLU A 29 -25.29 41.71 0.48
C GLU A 29 -26.06 41.12 1.68
N GLU A 30 -25.80 41.58 2.92
CA GLU A 30 -26.55 41.14 4.11
C GLU A 30 -28.02 41.46 4.00
N LEU A 31 -28.37 42.70 3.53
CA LEU A 31 -29.76 43.15 3.35
C LEU A 31 -30.49 42.31 2.28
N GLN A 32 -29.83 41.96 1.21
CA GLN A 32 -30.37 41.05 0.19
C GLN A 32 -30.68 39.68 0.76
N LEU A 33 -29.75 39.09 1.52
CA LEU A 33 -29.93 37.78 2.16
C LEU A 33 -31.07 37.80 3.19
N ILE A 34 -31.20 38.90 3.97
CA ILE A 34 -32.35 39.11 4.86
C ILE A 34 -33.65 39.13 4.04
N GLY A 35 -33.66 39.78 2.90
CA GLY A 35 -34.81 39.80 1.99
C GLY A 35 -35.18 38.39 1.49
N VAL A 36 -34.19 37.56 1.16
CA VAL A 36 -34.42 36.14 0.79
C VAL A 36 -35.09 35.40 1.93
N LEU A 37 -34.60 35.51 3.17
CA LEU A 37 -35.19 34.81 4.32
C LEU A 37 -36.66 35.24 4.57
N GLN A 38 -37.01 36.50 4.30
CA GLN A 38 -38.35 37.06 4.52
C GLN A 38 -39.31 36.88 3.35
N SER A 39 -38.80 36.40 2.19
CA SER A 39 -39.58 36.22 0.97
C SER A 39 -40.25 34.83 0.92
N ASN A 40 -40.98 34.57 -0.19
CA ASN A 40 -41.55 33.26 -0.50
C ASN A 40 -40.60 32.34 -1.29
N GLN A 41 -39.28 32.60 -1.20
CA GLN A 41 -38.25 31.73 -1.82
C GLN A 41 -38.27 30.33 -1.26
N SER A 42 -37.72 29.39 -2.04
CA SER A 42 -37.66 27.99 -1.67
C SER A 42 -36.84 27.73 -0.38
N PRO A 43 -37.10 26.65 0.34
CA PRO A 43 -36.26 26.25 1.50
C PRO A 43 -34.76 26.13 1.17
N LEU A 44 -34.42 25.70 -0.03
CA LEU A 44 -33.01 25.59 -0.48
C LEU A 44 -32.35 26.97 -0.62
N GLU A 45 -33.06 27.96 -1.16
CA GLU A 45 -32.53 29.33 -1.27
C GLU A 45 -32.38 30.00 0.10
N LYS A 46 -33.32 29.75 1.02
CA LYS A 46 -33.21 30.22 2.40
C LYS A 46 -32.10 29.55 3.19
N ASP A 47 -31.89 28.27 2.97
CA ASP A 47 -30.75 27.53 3.55
C ASP A 47 -29.41 28.14 3.09
N ALA A 48 -29.27 28.39 1.78
CA ALA A 48 -28.08 29.04 1.22
C ALA A 48 -27.87 30.44 1.80
N ALA A 49 -28.94 31.21 2.00
CA ALA A 49 -28.89 32.52 2.63
C ALA A 49 -28.44 32.45 4.10
N CYS A 50 -28.94 31.48 4.88
CA CYS A 50 -28.48 31.22 6.25
C CYS A 50 -26.98 30.88 6.29
N ALA A 51 -26.49 30.01 5.36
CA ALA A 51 -25.08 29.64 5.27
C ALA A 51 -24.17 30.86 4.96
N GLN A 52 -24.64 31.83 4.15
CA GLN A 52 -23.91 33.05 3.89
C GLN A 52 -23.98 34.01 5.09
N LEU A 53 -25.15 34.21 5.70
CA LEU A 53 -25.32 35.03 6.91
C LEU A 53 -24.52 34.52 8.10
N LYS A 54 -24.22 33.22 8.19
CA LYS A 54 -23.25 32.66 9.15
C LYS A 54 -21.89 33.37 9.07
N ARG A 55 -21.48 33.81 7.88
CA ARG A 55 -20.14 34.38 7.63
C ARG A 55 -20.12 35.90 7.73
N ILE A 56 -21.17 36.56 7.26
CA ILE A 56 -21.21 38.00 7.11
C ILE A 56 -22.30 38.68 7.97
N GLY A 57 -23.23 37.91 8.53
CA GLY A 57 -24.35 38.40 9.28
C GLY A 57 -23.98 39.23 10.50
N THR A 58 -24.68 40.34 10.69
CA THR A 58 -24.60 41.24 11.85
C THR A 58 -25.86 41.15 12.69
N ASP A 59 -26.00 42.01 13.67
CA ASP A 59 -27.23 42.13 14.46
C ASP A 59 -28.50 42.37 13.63
N GLN A 60 -28.35 42.87 12.39
CA GLN A 60 -29.50 43.15 11.49
C GLN A 60 -30.15 41.86 10.95
N SER A 61 -29.38 40.80 10.75
CA SER A 61 -29.92 39.54 10.27
C SER A 61 -30.55 38.67 11.35
N ILE A 62 -30.28 38.95 12.64
CA ILE A 62 -30.79 38.15 13.77
C ILE A 62 -32.32 38.00 13.76
N PRO A 63 -33.15 39.05 13.58
CA PRO A 63 -34.61 38.91 13.56
C PRO A 63 -35.13 37.99 12.46
N ALA A 64 -34.53 38.04 11.26
CA ALA A 64 -34.92 37.19 10.13
C ALA A 64 -34.54 35.72 10.37
N LEU A 65 -33.34 35.48 10.92
CA LEU A 65 -32.92 34.15 11.32
C LEU A 65 -33.76 33.60 12.48
N ALA A 66 -34.08 34.43 13.46
CA ALA A 66 -34.89 34.04 14.61
C ALA A 66 -36.33 33.61 14.23
N ALA A 67 -36.90 34.21 13.18
CA ALA A 67 -38.21 33.82 12.68
C ALA A 67 -38.26 32.39 12.11
N LEU A 68 -37.11 31.83 11.73
CA LEU A 68 -36.97 30.49 11.16
C LEU A 68 -36.64 29.42 12.22
N LEU A 69 -36.41 29.78 13.50
CA LEU A 69 -35.97 28.84 14.53
C LEU A 69 -37.01 27.77 14.87
N ALA A 70 -38.31 28.05 14.69
CA ALA A 70 -39.39 27.09 14.88
C ALA A 70 -39.79 26.32 13.60
N ASP A 71 -39.20 26.64 12.46
CA ASP A 71 -39.46 25.97 11.18
C ASP A 71 -38.70 24.64 11.12
N GLU A 72 -39.42 23.52 10.88
CA GLU A 72 -38.85 22.18 10.89
C GLU A 72 -37.75 21.98 9.83
N GLN A 73 -37.86 22.65 8.67
CA GLN A 73 -36.90 22.50 7.57
C GLN A 73 -35.70 23.46 7.70
N LEU A 74 -35.94 24.68 8.17
CA LEU A 74 -34.94 25.76 8.17
C LEU A 74 -34.30 26.03 9.54
N SER A 75 -34.86 25.49 10.62
CA SER A 75 -34.34 25.71 11.99
C SER A 75 -32.86 25.36 12.10
N HIS A 76 -32.44 24.28 11.49
CA HIS A 76 -31.02 23.86 11.52
C HIS A 76 -30.10 24.93 10.95
N SER A 77 -30.40 25.44 9.78
CA SER A 77 -29.58 26.45 9.08
C SER A 77 -29.59 27.79 9.80
N ALA A 78 -30.78 28.21 10.30
CA ALA A 78 -30.93 29.44 11.07
C ALA A 78 -30.13 29.42 12.37
N ARG A 79 -30.24 28.37 13.17
CA ARG A 79 -29.48 28.27 14.44
C ARG A 79 -27.97 28.12 14.18
N TYR A 80 -27.54 27.39 13.10
CA TYR A 80 -26.14 27.26 12.74
C TYR A 80 -25.51 28.63 12.35
N ALA A 81 -26.32 29.53 11.75
CA ALA A 81 -25.90 30.91 11.51
C ALA A 81 -25.79 31.68 12.85
N LEU A 82 -26.82 31.63 13.72
CA LEU A 82 -26.83 32.30 15.01
C LEU A 82 -25.77 31.82 15.98
N GLU A 83 -25.39 30.53 15.92
CA GLU A 83 -24.30 29.96 16.71
C GLU A 83 -22.97 30.66 16.54
N SER A 84 -22.64 31.03 15.30
CA SER A 84 -21.36 31.65 14.94
C SER A 84 -21.32 33.16 15.18
N MET A 85 -22.47 33.79 15.32
CA MET A 85 -22.54 35.25 15.55
C MET A 85 -22.06 35.62 16.94
N PRO A 86 -21.09 36.51 17.11
CA PRO A 86 -20.56 36.88 18.43
C PRO A 86 -21.52 37.72 19.25
N SER A 87 -22.63 38.21 18.65
CA SER A 87 -23.60 39.11 19.25
C SER A 87 -24.39 38.45 20.40
N ALA A 88 -24.53 39.17 21.49
CA ALA A 88 -25.39 38.80 22.61
C ALA A 88 -26.88 38.66 22.23
N LYS A 89 -27.33 39.39 21.17
CA LYS A 89 -28.71 39.32 20.67
C LYS A 89 -28.98 37.97 19.97
N ALA A 90 -27.98 37.33 19.37
CA ALA A 90 -28.13 35.99 18.80
C ALA A 90 -28.42 34.95 19.87
N GLY A 91 -27.69 34.99 21.00
CA GLY A 91 -27.96 34.13 22.13
C GLY A 91 -29.33 34.40 22.76
N GLN A 92 -29.75 35.67 22.82
CA GLN A 92 -31.10 36.05 23.29
C GLN A 92 -32.19 35.51 22.34
N ALA A 93 -32.03 35.64 21.03
CA ALA A 93 -32.96 35.09 20.04
C ALA A 93 -33.13 33.57 20.15
N LEU A 94 -32.06 32.86 20.36
CA LEU A 94 -32.11 31.39 20.60
C LEU A 94 -32.85 31.11 21.95
N THR A 95 -32.59 31.91 22.99
CA THR A 95 -33.26 31.74 24.29
C THR A 95 -34.76 32.01 24.19
N ASP A 96 -35.17 33.04 23.44
CA ASP A 96 -36.56 33.42 23.21
C ASP A 96 -37.33 32.45 22.33
N ALA A 97 -36.60 31.58 21.61
CA ALA A 97 -37.17 30.51 20.80
C ALA A 97 -37.49 29.25 21.60
N LEU A 98 -36.99 29.09 22.82
CA LEU A 98 -37.32 27.95 23.68
C LEU A 98 -38.83 27.93 23.96
N GLY A 99 -39.44 26.74 23.88
CA GLY A 99 -40.90 26.54 24.06
C GLY A 99 -41.77 27.01 22.86
N LYS A 100 -41.15 27.48 21.76
CA LYS A 100 -41.84 27.78 20.51
C LYS A 100 -41.70 26.70 19.48
N ALA A 101 -40.81 25.74 19.70
CA ALA A 101 -40.58 24.55 18.93
C ALA A 101 -40.79 23.33 19.82
N SER A 102 -40.73 22.13 19.27
CA SER A 102 -40.86 20.87 20.03
C SER A 102 -39.91 19.80 19.45
N GLY A 103 -39.70 18.74 20.22
CA GLY A 103 -38.94 17.57 19.77
C GLY A 103 -37.52 17.90 19.29
N LEU A 104 -37.16 17.39 18.13
CA LEU A 104 -35.80 17.56 17.57
C LEU A 104 -35.45 19.01 17.27
N THR A 105 -36.44 19.84 16.88
CA THR A 105 -36.21 21.26 16.61
C THR A 105 -35.85 22.02 17.86
N GLU A 106 -36.57 21.78 18.96
CA GLU A 106 -36.28 22.38 20.26
C GLU A 106 -34.94 21.89 20.82
N ALA A 107 -34.70 20.57 20.80
CA ALA A 107 -33.40 19.98 21.18
C ALA A 107 -32.24 20.61 20.41
N GLY A 108 -32.47 20.91 19.12
CA GLY A 108 -31.50 21.62 18.30
C GLY A 108 -31.20 23.05 18.80
N ILE A 109 -32.21 23.82 19.17
CA ILE A 109 -32.05 25.17 19.74
C ILE A 109 -31.29 25.13 21.06
N ILE A 110 -31.62 24.14 21.90
CA ILE A 110 -30.94 23.88 23.17
C ILE A 110 -29.47 23.60 22.96
N ASN A 111 -29.14 22.73 22.02
CA ASN A 111 -27.74 22.39 21.69
C ASN A 111 -26.98 23.66 21.20
N SER A 112 -27.59 24.52 20.41
CA SER A 112 -27.00 25.80 19.97
C SER A 112 -26.71 26.74 21.14
N LEU A 113 -27.58 26.80 22.13
CA LEU A 113 -27.36 27.55 23.38
C LEU A 113 -26.17 26.95 24.18
N GLY A 114 -26.06 25.65 24.23
CA GLY A 114 -24.93 24.95 24.84
C GLY A 114 -23.60 25.25 24.14
N PHE A 115 -23.59 25.16 22.82
CA PHE A 115 -22.43 25.48 21.98
C PHE A 115 -21.94 26.93 22.18
N ARG A 116 -22.86 27.87 22.22
CA ARG A 116 -22.58 29.29 22.50
C ARG A 116 -22.18 29.54 23.97
N ARG A 117 -22.36 28.58 24.86
CA ARG A 117 -22.24 28.76 26.31
C ARG A 117 -23.05 29.93 26.85
N GLU A 118 -24.32 30.02 26.42
CA GLU A 118 -25.20 31.15 26.73
C GLU A 118 -25.67 31.07 28.18
N THR A 119 -24.99 31.78 29.06
CA THR A 119 -25.24 31.74 30.52
C THR A 119 -26.62 32.26 30.91
N ARG A 120 -27.24 33.15 30.11
CA ARG A 120 -28.60 33.69 30.36
C ARG A 120 -29.68 32.64 30.19
N ALA A 121 -29.43 31.61 29.35
CA ALA A 121 -30.35 30.51 29.10
C ALA A 121 -30.42 29.51 30.24
N VAL A 122 -29.47 29.50 31.21
CA VAL A 122 -29.36 28.49 32.26
C VAL A 122 -30.67 28.25 33.00
N SER A 123 -31.41 29.34 33.36
CA SER A 123 -32.67 29.21 34.09
C SER A 123 -33.81 28.60 33.29
N SER A 124 -33.85 28.85 32.00
CA SER A 124 -34.81 28.25 31.05
C SER A 124 -34.48 26.80 30.78
N LEU A 125 -33.19 26.50 30.53
CA LEU A 125 -32.71 25.14 30.33
C LEU A 125 -32.90 24.25 31.55
N ALA A 126 -32.73 24.80 32.75
CA ALA A 126 -32.99 24.08 34.00
C ALA A 126 -34.44 23.57 34.15
N LYS A 127 -35.43 24.30 33.62
CA LYS A 127 -36.81 23.85 33.61
C LYS A 127 -37.06 22.69 32.64
N LEU A 128 -36.33 22.65 31.53
CA LEU A 128 -36.42 21.62 30.49
C LEU A 128 -35.76 20.30 30.91
N LEU A 129 -35.04 20.23 32.04
CA LEU A 129 -34.51 18.95 32.56
C LEU A 129 -35.62 17.94 32.93
N THR A 130 -36.85 18.41 33.14
CA THR A 130 -38.02 17.61 33.44
C THR A 130 -39.05 17.63 32.30
N ASP A 131 -38.62 17.94 31.09
CA ASP A 131 -39.47 17.92 29.91
C ASP A 131 -40.01 16.52 29.64
N HIS A 132 -41.23 16.42 29.12
CA HIS A 132 -41.88 15.15 28.80
C HIS A 132 -41.19 14.42 27.64
N ASP A 133 -40.53 15.16 26.74
CA ASP A 133 -39.69 14.61 25.68
C ASP A 133 -38.27 14.34 26.20
N PRO A 134 -37.85 13.06 26.30
CA PRO A 134 -36.53 12.70 26.77
C PRO A 134 -35.38 13.29 25.95
N GLN A 135 -35.63 13.60 24.66
CA GLN A 135 -34.61 14.18 23.79
C GLN A 135 -34.37 15.66 24.16
N VAL A 136 -35.45 16.40 24.46
CA VAL A 136 -35.38 17.79 24.94
C VAL A 136 -34.69 17.84 26.30
N ALA A 137 -35.08 16.95 27.23
CA ALA A 137 -34.49 16.88 28.59
C ALA A 137 -32.98 16.53 28.52
N ALA A 138 -32.60 15.59 27.72
CA ALA A 138 -31.19 15.20 27.55
C ALA A 138 -30.35 16.30 26.86
N ALA A 139 -30.92 16.99 25.88
CA ALA A 139 -30.28 18.15 25.25
C ALA A 139 -30.07 19.28 26.26
N ALA A 140 -31.08 19.56 27.13
CA ALA A 140 -30.98 20.56 28.19
C ALA A 140 -29.85 20.22 29.20
N ALA A 141 -29.74 18.95 29.61
CA ALA A 141 -28.66 18.50 30.48
C ALA A 141 -27.29 18.68 29.84
N THR A 142 -27.17 18.30 28.57
CA THR A 142 -25.94 18.47 27.80
C THR A 142 -25.54 19.95 27.65
N ALA A 143 -26.49 20.81 27.31
CA ALA A 143 -26.27 22.25 27.18
C ALA A 143 -25.84 22.89 28.49
N LEU A 144 -26.50 22.55 29.60
CA LEU A 144 -26.10 23.01 30.94
C LEU A 144 -24.68 22.59 31.30
N GLY A 145 -24.30 21.35 30.97
CA GLY A 145 -22.93 20.86 31.15
C GLY A 145 -21.89 21.65 30.32
N GLN A 146 -22.22 22.00 29.08
CA GLN A 146 -21.36 22.81 28.18
C GLN A 146 -21.23 24.26 28.68
N ILE A 147 -22.34 24.86 29.12
CA ILE A 147 -22.36 26.22 29.70
C ILE A 147 -21.54 26.25 30.99
N GLY A 148 -21.74 25.29 31.86
CA GLY A 148 -21.07 25.20 33.14
C GLY A 148 -21.55 26.27 34.15
N GLY A 149 -20.74 26.47 35.19
CA GLY A 149 -21.02 27.41 36.27
C GLY A 149 -21.89 26.85 37.40
N SER A 150 -21.97 27.61 38.52
CA SER A 150 -22.61 27.12 39.74
C SER A 150 -24.13 26.93 39.63
N LYS A 151 -24.81 27.74 38.86
CA LYS A 151 -26.27 27.64 38.64
C LYS A 151 -26.62 26.40 37.81
N ALA A 152 -25.89 26.15 36.72
CA ALA A 152 -26.05 24.99 35.86
C ALA A 152 -25.76 23.68 36.63
N LEU A 153 -24.65 23.65 37.35
CA LEU A 153 -24.30 22.51 38.20
C LEU A 153 -25.38 22.18 39.23
N LYS A 154 -25.91 23.22 39.93
CA LYS A 154 -26.98 23.03 40.94
C LYS A 154 -28.25 22.45 40.29
N ALA A 155 -28.61 22.91 39.10
CA ALA A 155 -29.77 22.39 38.36
C ALA A 155 -29.56 20.89 37.97
N LEU A 156 -28.40 20.57 37.45
CA LEU A 156 -28.05 19.20 37.09
C LEU A 156 -28.03 18.26 38.30
N GLN A 157 -27.40 18.68 39.41
CA GLN A 157 -27.38 17.89 40.66
C GLN A 157 -28.78 17.63 41.22
N ALA A 158 -29.68 18.63 41.16
CA ALA A 158 -31.07 18.44 41.54
C ALA A 158 -31.85 17.46 40.66
N ALA A 159 -31.50 17.38 39.37
CA ALA A 159 -32.12 16.46 38.42
C ALA A 159 -31.60 15.02 38.50
N THR A 160 -30.42 14.77 39.10
CA THR A 160 -29.78 13.45 39.13
C THR A 160 -30.68 12.38 39.76
N ALA A 161 -31.34 12.68 40.88
CA ALA A 161 -32.17 11.72 41.61
C ALA A 161 -33.48 11.37 40.87
N ASN A 162 -33.96 12.25 40.00
CA ASN A 162 -35.28 12.13 39.39
C ASN A 162 -35.22 11.83 37.88
N SER A 163 -34.00 11.65 37.31
CA SER A 163 -33.79 11.29 35.92
C SER A 163 -33.53 9.78 35.76
N ALA A 164 -33.85 9.25 34.57
CA ALA A 164 -33.62 7.85 34.21
C ALA A 164 -33.17 7.71 32.76
N GLY A 165 -32.57 6.56 32.44
CA GLY A 165 -32.16 6.22 31.07
C GLY A 165 -31.24 7.26 30.40
N PRO A 166 -31.46 7.61 29.12
CA PRO A 166 -30.61 8.57 28.42
C PRO A 166 -30.57 9.97 29.05
N VAL A 167 -31.65 10.39 29.71
CA VAL A 167 -31.67 11.69 30.38
C VAL A 167 -30.73 11.69 31.58
N HIS A 168 -30.76 10.62 32.39
CA HIS A 168 -29.84 10.46 33.51
C HIS A 168 -28.38 10.48 33.04
N ASP A 169 -28.09 9.77 31.97
CA ASP A 169 -26.74 9.75 31.41
C ASP A 169 -26.27 11.15 30.97
N ALA A 170 -27.13 11.93 30.31
CA ALA A 170 -26.86 13.31 29.96
C ALA A 170 -26.66 14.23 31.16
N VAL A 171 -27.47 14.06 32.23
CA VAL A 171 -27.34 14.82 33.49
C VAL A 171 -26.01 14.54 34.18
N VAL A 172 -25.62 13.26 34.27
CA VAL A 172 -24.35 12.82 34.86
C VAL A 172 -23.15 13.35 34.04
N ASP A 173 -23.19 13.23 32.72
CA ASP A 173 -22.16 13.83 31.84
C ASP A 173 -22.07 15.34 32.02
N GLY A 174 -23.23 16.02 32.12
CA GLY A 174 -23.30 17.44 32.42
C GLY A 174 -22.63 17.83 33.75
N CYS A 175 -22.85 17.04 34.82
CA CYS A 175 -22.17 17.21 36.09
C CYS A 175 -20.65 17.02 35.99
N LEU A 176 -20.19 15.98 35.27
CA LEU A 176 -18.77 15.75 35.03
C LEU A 176 -18.12 16.91 34.24
N ARG A 177 -18.80 17.46 33.24
CA ARG A 177 -18.33 18.64 32.48
C ARG A 177 -18.23 19.86 33.39
N CYS A 178 -19.26 20.15 34.20
CA CYS A 178 -19.24 21.24 35.16
C CYS A 178 -18.08 21.10 36.17
N ALA A 179 -17.84 19.90 36.68
CA ALA A 179 -16.73 19.64 37.59
C ALA A 179 -15.37 19.89 36.92
N ASN A 180 -15.22 19.49 35.68
CA ASN A 180 -14.01 19.79 34.88
C ASN A 180 -13.82 21.30 34.63
N HIS A 181 -14.90 22.06 34.37
CA HIS A 181 -14.84 23.51 34.27
C HIS A 181 -14.41 24.16 35.59
N LEU A 182 -14.94 23.69 36.75
CA LEU A 182 -14.51 24.15 38.07
C LEU A 182 -13.03 23.88 38.33
N ARG A 183 -12.56 22.67 37.96
CA ARG A 183 -11.15 22.31 38.09
C ARG A 183 -10.25 23.20 37.22
N ALA A 184 -10.62 23.44 35.97
CA ALA A 184 -9.89 24.30 35.05
C ALA A 184 -9.87 25.77 35.54
N ALA A 185 -10.94 26.23 36.18
CA ALA A 185 -11.02 27.55 36.81
C ALA A 185 -10.34 27.63 38.20
N GLY A 186 -9.57 26.59 38.60
CA GLY A 186 -8.85 26.60 39.88
C GLY A 186 -9.70 26.28 41.12
N SER A 187 -11.00 26.10 41.00
CA SER A 187 -11.92 25.76 42.09
C SER A 187 -11.87 24.26 42.45
N ARG A 188 -10.67 23.74 42.76
CA ARG A 188 -10.40 22.31 42.95
C ARG A 188 -11.24 21.64 44.02
N SER A 189 -11.46 22.32 45.16
CA SER A 189 -12.26 21.76 46.26
C SER A 189 -13.72 21.56 45.86
N LYS A 190 -14.31 22.50 45.11
CA LYS A 190 -15.69 22.35 44.60
C LYS A 190 -15.78 21.25 43.56
N ALA A 191 -14.82 21.17 42.66
CA ALA A 191 -14.74 20.12 41.65
C ALA A 191 -14.61 18.73 42.30
N LEU A 192 -13.74 18.61 43.34
CA LEU A 192 -13.55 17.38 44.10
C LEU A 192 -14.84 16.89 44.72
N ALA A 193 -15.63 17.78 45.33
CA ALA A 193 -16.91 17.42 45.95
C ALA A 193 -17.91 16.85 44.93
N VAL A 194 -17.96 17.40 43.70
CA VAL A 194 -18.83 16.90 42.64
C VAL A 194 -18.33 15.54 42.14
N PHE A 195 -17.04 15.38 41.90
CA PHE A 195 -16.48 14.09 41.50
C PHE A 195 -16.70 13.03 42.57
N GLN A 196 -16.49 13.34 43.85
CA GLN A 196 -16.75 12.44 44.98
C GLN A 196 -18.20 12.00 44.97
N GLN A 197 -19.16 12.94 44.91
CA GLN A 197 -20.58 12.63 44.85
C GLN A 197 -20.90 11.65 43.71
N LEU A 198 -20.44 11.93 42.50
CA LEU A 198 -20.67 11.03 41.34
C LEU A 198 -20.03 9.66 41.53
N TYR A 199 -18.82 9.60 42.08
CA TYR A 199 -18.15 8.33 42.37
C TYR A 199 -18.93 7.46 43.36
N ASP A 200 -19.53 8.07 44.41
CA ASP A 200 -20.25 7.38 45.46
C ASP A 200 -21.66 6.95 45.04
N THR A 201 -22.33 7.75 44.18
CA THR A 201 -23.74 7.52 43.85
C THR A 201 -23.96 6.74 42.56
N GLU A 202 -23.03 6.87 41.57
CA GLU A 202 -23.20 6.24 40.26
C GLU A 202 -22.74 4.79 40.23
N LYS A 203 -23.48 3.95 39.47
CA LYS A 203 -23.20 2.51 39.36
C LYS A 203 -22.43 2.13 38.12
N LYS A 204 -22.44 3.02 37.09
CA LYS A 204 -21.74 2.76 35.83
C LYS A 204 -20.23 2.94 36.01
N ASP A 205 -19.44 1.88 35.75
CA ASP A 205 -17.99 1.93 35.95
C ASP A 205 -17.32 3.05 35.15
N LEU A 206 -17.77 3.34 33.91
CA LEU A 206 -17.23 4.43 33.12
C LEU A 206 -17.38 5.80 33.81
N VAL A 207 -18.51 6.04 34.45
CA VAL A 207 -18.77 7.28 35.23
C VAL A 207 -17.87 7.32 36.45
N ARG A 208 -17.79 6.20 37.18
CA ARG A 208 -16.97 6.06 38.41
C ARG A 208 -15.48 6.26 38.10
N ILE A 209 -15.00 5.68 37.01
CA ILE A 209 -13.63 5.88 36.46
C ILE A 209 -13.38 7.36 36.15
N ALA A 210 -14.29 8.02 35.47
CA ALA A 210 -14.18 9.44 35.12
C ALA A 210 -14.20 10.33 36.35
N ALA A 211 -15.07 10.04 37.31
CA ALA A 211 -15.17 10.75 38.59
C ALA A 211 -13.90 10.56 39.44
N PHE A 212 -13.42 9.33 39.60
CA PHE A 212 -12.20 9.03 40.35
C PHE A 212 -10.96 9.69 39.73
N ARG A 213 -10.87 9.70 38.37
CA ARG A 213 -9.84 10.45 37.66
C ARG A 213 -9.89 11.95 38.02
N GLY A 214 -11.08 12.53 38.04
CA GLY A 214 -11.29 13.93 38.44
C GLY A 214 -10.85 14.18 39.88
N MET A 215 -11.16 13.24 40.83
CA MET A 215 -10.71 13.30 42.19
C MET A 215 -9.19 13.33 42.34
N ILE A 216 -8.47 12.42 41.64
CA ILE A 216 -7.00 12.38 41.62
C ILE A 216 -6.43 13.71 41.12
N GLN A 217 -6.96 14.25 40.02
CA GLN A 217 -6.50 15.50 39.41
C GLN A 217 -6.76 16.73 40.29
N CYS A 218 -7.74 16.65 41.20
CA CYS A 218 -8.05 17.71 42.19
C CYS A 218 -7.23 17.60 43.46
N SER A 219 -6.72 16.41 43.80
CA SER A 219 -6.16 16.09 45.12
C SER A 219 -4.73 16.60 45.36
N GLY A 220 -4.04 17.12 44.37
CA GLY A 220 -2.67 17.65 44.49
C GLY A 220 -1.73 16.65 45.21
N GLY A 221 -1.12 17.02 46.32
CA GLY A 221 -0.22 16.15 47.10
C GLY A 221 -0.89 14.90 47.72
N GLY A 222 -2.22 14.84 47.81
CA GLY A 222 -2.99 13.67 48.24
C GLY A 222 -3.23 12.63 47.15
N ALA A 223 -2.92 12.93 45.87
CA ALA A 223 -3.20 12.07 44.74
C ALA A 223 -2.52 10.68 44.87
N VAL A 224 -1.27 10.64 45.27
CA VAL A 224 -0.51 9.38 45.48
C VAL A 224 -1.20 8.48 46.50
N ARG A 225 -1.61 9.05 47.63
CA ARG A 225 -2.31 8.29 48.70
C ARG A 225 -3.66 7.75 48.21
N LEU A 226 -4.42 8.55 47.48
CA LEU A 226 -5.69 8.13 46.90
C LEU A 226 -5.51 6.98 45.90
N MET A 227 -4.54 7.10 45.03
CA MET A 227 -4.21 6.08 44.02
C MET A 227 -3.69 4.79 44.67
N THR A 228 -2.79 4.87 45.64
CA THR A 228 -2.29 3.68 46.34
C THR A 228 -3.40 2.92 47.04
N GLY A 229 -4.32 3.64 47.67
CA GLY A 229 -5.52 3.03 48.28
C GLY A 229 -6.40 2.34 47.22
N ALA A 230 -6.61 2.93 46.08
CA ALA A 230 -7.39 2.34 45.00
C ALA A 230 -6.71 1.13 44.36
N ILE A 231 -5.40 1.19 44.10
CA ILE A 231 -4.63 0.08 43.53
C ILE A 231 -4.65 -1.16 44.44
N MET A 232 -4.61 -0.95 45.74
CA MET A 232 -4.70 -2.03 46.77
C MET A 232 -6.13 -2.45 47.08
N GLY A 233 -7.10 -1.66 46.68
CA GLY A 233 -8.52 -1.90 46.93
C GLY A 233 -9.13 -2.96 46.01
N LYS A 234 -10.39 -3.32 46.30
CA LYS A 234 -11.15 -4.29 45.50
C LYS A 234 -12.15 -3.65 44.52
N ASP A 235 -12.24 -2.32 44.50
CA ASP A 235 -13.12 -1.61 43.57
C ASP A 235 -12.45 -1.47 42.20
N GLY A 236 -12.93 -2.24 41.21
CA GLY A 236 -12.34 -2.31 39.88
C GLY A 236 -12.35 -0.98 39.12
N ALA A 237 -13.36 -0.12 39.34
CA ALA A 237 -13.45 1.20 38.70
C ALA A 237 -12.32 2.14 39.17
N SER A 238 -12.15 2.27 40.50
CA SER A 238 -11.08 3.10 41.06
C SER A 238 -9.69 2.53 40.79
N GLN A 239 -9.53 1.21 40.87
CA GLN A 239 -8.28 0.52 40.57
C GLN A 239 -7.86 0.77 39.08
N THR A 240 -8.78 0.60 38.15
CA THR A 240 -8.55 0.88 36.72
C THR A 240 -8.17 2.34 36.51
N ALA A 241 -8.91 3.29 37.11
CA ALA A 241 -8.60 4.71 36.97
C ALA A 241 -7.23 5.06 37.55
N ALA A 242 -6.89 4.50 38.73
CA ALA A 242 -5.60 4.74 39.35
C ALA A 242 -4.44 4.20 38.51
N LEU A 243 -4.54 2.97 37.98
CA LEU A 243 -3.51 2.37 37.14
C LEU A 243 -3.26 3.19 35.85
N GLN A 244 -4.31 3.67 35.21
CA GLN A 244 -4.19 4.53 34.00
C GLN A 244 -3.48 5.86 34.25
N LEU A 245 -3.59 6.37 35.51
CA LEU A 245 -3.05 7.67 35.89
C LEU A 245 -1.66 7.61 36.53
N VAL A 246 -1.08 6.43 36.72
CA VAL A 246 0.28 6.28 37.28
C VAL A 246 1.30 7.16 36.51
N ARG A 247 1.19 7.25 35.19
CA ARG A 247 2.07 8.06 34.35
C ARG A 247 1.88 9.58 34.52
N GLU A 248 0.73 10.05 34.99
CA GLU A 248 0.35 11.47 35.00
C GLU A 248 0.76 12.19 36.30
N VAL A 249 0.95 11.46 37.39
CA VAL A 249 1.27 12.05 38.69
C VAL A 249 2.75 12.41 38.78
N PRO A 250 3.16 13.67 38.92
CA PRO A 250 4.56 14.08 38.90
C PRO A 250 5.35 13.69 40.16
N GLY A 251 6.68 13.60 40.00
CA GLY A 251 7.68 13.49 41.08
C GLY A 251 8.17 12.07 41.33
N THR A 252 9.51 11.95 41.59
CA THR A 252 10.24 10.70 41.79
C THR A 252 9.69 9.92 43.00
N LYS A 253 9.32 10.63 44.08
CA LYS A 253 8.73 10.00 45.27
C LYS A 253 7.41 9.28 44.98
N ALA A 254 6.63 9.78 44.03
CA ALA A 254 5.41 9.08 43.57
C ALA A 254 5.81 7.78 42.83
N THR A 255 6.83 7.81 41.98
CA THR A 255 7.37 6.65 41.28
C THR A 255 7.84 5.58 42.28
N GLU A 256 8.67 5.96 43.24
CA GLU A 256 9.14 5.04 44.30
C GLU A 256 7.99 4.41 45.07
N THR A 257 6.96 5.20 45.38
CA THR A 257 5.79 4.71 46.09
C THR A 257 5.01 3.68 45.27
N PHE A 258 4.76 3.96 44.00
CA PHE A 258 4.08 3.01 43.08
C PHE A 258 4.94 1.77 42.84
N ALA A 259 6.23 1.93 42.63
CA ALA A 259 7.17 0.83 42.39
C ALA A 259 7.22 -0.15 43.62
N ALA A 260 7.22 0.39 44.83
CA ALA A 260 7.18 -0.41 46.07
C ALA A 260 5.88 -1.24 46.25
N MET A 261 4.83 -0.91 45.48
CA MET A 261 3.54 -1.64 45.54
C MET A 261 3.50 -2.84 44.57
N VAL A 262 4.31 -2.84 43.53
CA VAL A 262 4.23 -3.86 42.47
C VAL A 262 4.22 -5.28 43.04
N ARG A 263 5.04 -5.55 44.07
CA ARG A 263 5.12 -6.88 44.71
C ARG A 263 3.98 -7.18 45.71
N LYS A 264 3.07 -6.25 45.94
CA LYS A 264 1.99 -6.35 46.96
C LYS A 264 0.61 -6.56 46.35
N VAL A 265 0.55 -6.61 45.00
CA VAL A 265 -0.70 -6.74 44.24
C VAL A 265 -0.68 -8.01 43.40
N ASP A 266 -1.85 -8.43 42.90
CA ASP A 266 -1.99 -9.63 42.08
C ASP A 266 -1.34 -9.47 40.68
N PRO A 267 -0.95 -10.56 40.01
CA PRO A 267 -0.24 -10.52 38.76
C PRO A 267 -0.85 -9.62 37.67
N PRO A 268 -2.16 -9.60 37.39
CA PRO A 268 -2.72 -8.67 36.41
C PRO A 268 -2.52 -7.19 36.75
N VAL A 269 -2.63 -6.87 38.06
CA VAL A 269 -2.41 -5.51 38.58
C VAL A 269 -0.90 -5.17 38.56
N GLN A 270 -0.03 -6.17 38.80
CA GLN A 270 1.42 -6.01 38.66
C GLN A 270 1.77 -5.58 37.26
N VAL A 271 1.27 -6.30 36.25
CA VAL A 271 1.51 -6.00 34.84
C VAL A 271 1.08 -4.57 34.50
N ALA A 272 -0.15 -4.20 34.82
CA ALA A 272 -0.66 -2.85 34.54
C ALA A 272 0.13 -1.76 35.29
N LEU A 273 0.60 -2.03 36.51
CA LEU A 273 1.41 -1.09 37.28
C LEU A 273 2.82 -0.93 36.70
N ILE A 274 3.43 -2.04 36.27
CA ILE A 274 4.73 -2.05 35.56
C ILE A 274 4.63 -1.25 34.25
N GLU A 275 3.56 -1.45 33.48
CA GLU A 275 3.31 -0.68 32.25
C GLU A 275 3.16 0.83 32.54
N GLY A 276 2.38 1.17 33.56
CA GLY A 276 2.22 2.56 34.00
C GLY A 276 3.53 3.21 34.43
N LEU A 277 4.41 2.49 35.17
CA LEU A 277 5.74 2.93 35.57
C LEU A 277 6.67 3.07 34.38
N THR A 278 6.58 2.16 33.41
CA THR A 278 7.37 2.20 32.16
C THR A 278 6.99 3.42 31.32
N GLN A 279 5.70 3.67 31.13
CA GLN A 279 5.19 4.84 30.41
C GLN A 279 5.54 6.16 31.11
N ARG A 280 5.68 6.13 32.43
CA ARG A 280 6.15 7.26 33.23
C ARG A 280 7.60 7.64 32.93
N GLY A 281 8.45 6.66 32.59
CA GLY A 281 9.83 6.88 32.19
C GLY A 281 10.79 7.30 33.32
N ASP A 282 10.37 7.26 34.59
CA ASP A 282 11.18 7.63 35.73
C ASP A 282 12.02 6.43 36.21
N LEU A 283 13.33 6.59 36.13
CA LEU A 283 14.33 5.54 36.39
C LEU A 283 14.31 4.98 37.81
N SER A 284 13.80 5.73 38.77
CA SER A 284 13.70 5.29 40.15
C SER A 284 12.78 4.05 40.34
N ALA A 285 12.02 3.68 39.29
CA ALA A 285 11.25 2.44 39.28
C ALA A 285 12.11 1.18 39.05
N ALA A 286 13.23 1.30 38.30
CA ALA A 286 14.00 0.15 37.86
C ALA A 286 14.45 -0.81 38.97
N PRO A 287 14.98 -0.37 40.14
CA PRO A 287 15.37 -1.29 41.22
C PRO A 287 14.25 -2.20 41.74
N ALA A 288 13.01 -1.71 41.72
CA ALA A 288 11.87 -2.50 42.17
C ALA A 288 11.43 -3.55 41.12
N LEU A 289 11.76 -3.36 39.86
CA LEU A 289 11.40 -4.25 38.74
C LEU A 289 12.42 -5.38 38.57
N VAL A 290 13.68 -5.20 38.97
CA VAL A 290 14.76 -6.20 38.85
C VAL A 290 14.34 -7.58 39.41
N PRO A 291 13.80 -7.71 40.63
CA PRO A 291 13.41 -9.02 41.18
C PRO A 291 12.26 -9.69 40.43
N LEU A 292 11.48 -8.95 39.62
CA LEU A 292 10.30 -9.46 38.91
C LEU A 292 10.66 -10.21 37.62
N VAL A 293 11.91 -10.09 37.14
CA VAL A 293 12.41 -10.88 36.00
C VAL A 293 12.43 -12.38 36.31
N THR A 294 12.42 -12.76 37.59
CA THR A 294 12.34 -14.16 38.06
C THR A 294 10.97 -14.48 38.71
N SER A 295 9.94 -13.71 38.47
CA SER A 295 8.59 -13.96 38.97
C SER A 295 8.06 -15.31 38.52
N SER A 296 7.25 -15.97 39.36
CA SER A 296 6.57 -17.21 38.98
C SER A 296 5.50 -16.98 37.88
N ALA A 297 4.93 -15.78 37.79
CA ALA A 297 3.95 -15.39 36.78
C ALA A 297 4.65 -14.97 35.46
N PRO A 298 4.45 -15.68 34.32
CA PRO A 298 5.12 -15.38 33.06
C PRO A 298 4.84 -13.97 32.53
N GLU A 299 3.60 -13.51 32.67
CA GLU A 299 3.17 -12.18 32.24
C GLU A 299 3.88 -11.05 33.00
N VAL A 300 4.16 -11.28 34.29
CA VAL A 300 4.92 -10.32 35.13
C VAL A 300 6.40 -10.32 34.75
N ARG A 301 6.99 -11.50 34.50
CA ARG A 301 8.39 -11.57 33.99
C ARG A 301 8.54 -10.80 32.70
N LEU A 302 7.64 -11.07 31.73
CA LEU A 302 7.66 -10.40 30.44
C LEU A 302 7.53 -8.88 30.58
N ALA A 303 6.59 -8.40 31.40
CA ALA A 303 6.41 -6.97 31.66
C ALA A 303 7.65 -6.35 32.29
N ALA A 304 8.27 -7.03 33.28
CA ALA A 304 9.48 -6.55 33.93
C ALA A 304 10.68 -6.49 32.98
N ILE A 305 10.87 -7.49 32.14
CA ILE A 305 11.95 -7.52 31.13
C ILE A 305 11.79 -6.34 30.15
N ASN A 306 10.60 -6.13 29.60
CA ASN A 306 10.32 -5.02 28.70
C ASN A 306 10.56 -3.67 29.38
N ALA A 307 10.11 -3.52 30.64
CA ALA A 307 10.30 -2.30 31.41
C ALA A 307 11.78 -2.01 31.67
N LEU A 308 12.59 -3.03 31.99
CA LEU A 308 14.03 -2.86 32.23
C LEU A 308 14.80 -2.55 30.95
N GLY A 309 14.33 -2.92 29.76
CA GLY A 309 14.91 -2.45 28.49
C GLY A 309 14.83 -0.93 28.35
N ILE A 310 13.81 -0.30 28.92
CA ILE A 310 13.56 1.15 28.85
C ILE A 310 14.12 1.89 30.06
N LEU A 311 13.85 1.39 31.27
CA LEU A 311 14.18 2.05 32.55
C LEU A 311 15.53 1.62 33.12
N GLY A 312 16.05 0.47 32.69
CA GLY A 312 17.30 -0.10 33.19
C GLY A 312 18.55 0.62 32.70
N ASP A 313 19.68 0.18 33.22
CA ASP A 313 21.02 0.58 32.79
C ASP A 313 21.93 -0.65 32.62
N ALA A 314 23.21 -0.43 32.40
CA ALA A 314 24.17 -1.49 32.18
C ALA A 314 24.31 -2.49 33.34
N THR A 315 23.87 -2.18 34.56
CA THR A 315 23.87 -3.11 35.71
C THR A 315 22.84 -4.22 35.56
N THR A 316 21.82 -4.01 34.72
CA THR A 316 20.78 -5.02 34.43
C THR A 316 21.17 -6.04 33.37
N ILE A 317 22.27 -5.81 32.63
CA ILE A 317 22.75 -6.66 31.54
C ILE A 317 22.91 -8.13 31.93
N PRO A 318 23.57 -8.50 33.05
CA PRO A 318 23.73 -9.90 33.44
C PRO A 318 22.39 -10.63 33.61
N LEU A 319 21.43 -9.98 34.23
CA LEU A 319 20.10 -10.51 34.47
C LEU A 319 19.32 -10.72 33.18
N LEU A 320 19.30 -9.72 32.32
CA LEU A 320 18.61 -9.78 31.02
C LEU A 320 19.23 -10.83 30.10
N ALA A 321 20.56 -10.97 30.12
CA ALA A 321 21.25 -11.99 29.31
C ALA A 321 20.97 -13.41 29.79
N VAL A 322 20.90 -13.62 31.11
CA VAL A 322 20.48 -14.93 31.67
C VAL A 322 19.03 -15.21 31.29
N ALA A 323 18.13 -14.25 31.40
CA ALA A 323 16.76 -14.39 30.95
C ALA A 323 16.68 -14.71 29.43
N ALA A 324 17.46 -14.05 28.59
CA ALA A 324 17.52 -14.35 27.16
C ALA A 324 18.05 -15.76 26.86
N ALA A 325 19.03 -16.24 27.64
CA ALA A 325 19.65 -17.54 27.47
C ALA A 325 18.79 -18.71 27.99
N SER A 326 17.97 -18.47 29.04
CA SER A 326 17.21 -19.52 29.75
C SER A 326 15.73 -19.58 29.37
N SER A 327 15.18 -18.59 28.70
CA SER A 327 13.78 -18.55 28.25
C SER A 327 13.64 -18.86 26.74
N SER A 328 12.38 -18.94 26.30
CA SER A 328 12.01 -19.16 24.90
C SER A 328 10.81 -18.27 24.50
N GLY A 329 10.48 -18.24 23.22
CA GLY A 329 9.31 -17.51 22.71
C GLY A 329 9.39 -16.02 22.95
N GLU A 330 8.30 -15.43 23.45
CA GLU A 330 8.18 -13.97 23.63
C GLU A 330 9.09 -13.43 24.73
N GLU A 331 9.31 -14.19 25.81
CA GLU A 331 10.18 -13.76 26.91
C GLU A 331 11.65 -13.65 26.46
N GLN A 332 12.12 -14.62 25.65
CA GLN A 332 13.47 -14.56 25.08
C GLN A 332 13.62 -13.37 24.12
N LYS A 333 12.63 -13.14 23.26
CA LYS A 333 12.63 -12.00 22.32
C LYS A 333 12.67 -10.68 23.09
N ALA A 334 11.85 -10.56 24.14
CA ALA A 334 11.82 -9.36 24.97
C ALA A 334 13.17 -9.10 25.66
N ALA A 335 13.80 -10.14 26.21
CA ALA A 335 15.10 -10.00 26.86
C ALA A 335 16.21 -9.61 25.88
N ARG A 336 16.22 -10.16 24.67
CA ARG A 336 17.13 -9.76 23.59
C ARG A 336 16.91 -8.31 23.18
N LEU A 337 15.66 -7.91 23.02
CA LEU A 337 15.30 -6.53 22.68
C LEU A 337 15.72 -5.56 23.80
N ALA A 338 15.50 -5.93 25.06
CA ALA A 338 15.93 -5.13 26.20
C ALA A 338 17.46 -4.91 26.21
N LEU A 339 18.26 -5.97 25.97
CA LEU A 339 19.73 -5.85 25.83
C LEU A 339 20.15 -4.93 24.69
N LEU A 340 19.38 -4.90 23.61
CA LEU A 340 19.65 -4.03 22.45
C LEU A 340 19.28 -2.56 22.75
N GLU A 341 18.17 -2.32 23.46
CA GLU A 341 17.64 -0.98 23.71
C GLU A 341 18.30 -0.23 24.86
N LEU A 342 18.96 -0.92 25.79
CA LEU A 342 19.69 -0.27 26.88
C LEU A 342 20.61 0.83 26.36
N ARG A 343 20.52 2.02 26.98
CA ARG A 343 21.33 3.20 26.57
C ARG A 343 22.22 3.73 27.69
N ARG A 344 21.97 3.42 28.95
CA ARG A 344 22.62 4.02 30.11
C ARG A 344 23.72 3.15 30.69
N GLY A 345 24.76 3.77 31.22
CA GLY A 345 25.88 3.09 31.96
C GLY A 345 26.82 2.33 31.01
N ASN A 346 27.05 2.81 29.79
CA ASN A 346 27.97 2.22 28.81
C ASN A 346 27.68 0.71 28.52
N PRO A 347 26.50 0.35 27.97
CA PRO A 347 26.15 -1.05 27.80
C PRO A 347 27.13 -1.86 26.94
N THR A 348 27.67 -1.28 25.85
CA THR A 348 28.63 -1.97 24.98
C THR A 348 29.91 -2.34 25.75
N GLU A 349 30.48 -1.40 26.52
CA GLU A 349 31.65 -1.64 27.33
C GLU A 349 31.39 -2.72 28.39
N THR A 350 30.22 -2.67 29.04
CA THR A 350 29.79 -3.69 30.02
C THR A 350 29.63 -5.07 29.38
N LEU A 351 29.02 -5.17 28.20
CA LEU A 351 28.91 -6.43 27.45
C LEU A 351 30.30 -7.00 27.12
N LEU A 352 31.21 -6.15 26.59
CA LEU A 352 32.60 -6.57 26.26
C LEU A 352 33.37 -7.03 27.48
N ARG A 353 33.20 -6.39 28.62
CA ARG A 353 33.88 -6.75 29.89
C ARG A 353 33.37 -8.07 30.46
N LEU A 354 32.06 -8.34 30.33
CA LEU A 354 31.42 -9.53 30.87
C LEU A 354 31.58 -10.76 29.96
N LEU A 355 31.77 -10.55 28.65
CA LEU A 355 31.76 -11.60 27.63
C LEU A 355 32.73 -12.76 27.94
N PRO A 356 34.00 -12.57 28.31
CA PRO A 356 34.94 -13.69 28.47
C PRO A 356 34.62 -14.63 29.64
N ALA A 357 34.03 -14.11 30.72
CA ALA A 357 33.72 -14.87 31.93
C ALA A 357 32.34 -15.51 31.96
N ALA A 358 31.51 -15.26 30.95
CA ALA A 358 30.14 -15.77 30.89
C ALA A 358 30.07 -17.24 30.43
N LYS A 359 28.98 -17.95 30.78
CA LYS A 359 28.69 -19.26 30.21
C LYS A 359 28.40 -19.17 28.71
N PRO A 360 28.65 -20.23 27.92
CA PRO A 360 28.52 -20.19 26.46
C PRO A 360 27.14 -19.69 25.96
N GLU A 361 26.07 -20.07 26.64
CA GLU A 361 24.71 -19.65 26.27
C GLU A 361 24.53 -18.13 26.46
N VAL A 362 25.10 -17.58 27.54
CA VAL A 362 25.08 -16.14 27.87
C VAL A 362 26.05 -15.36 26.94
N GLN A 363 27.21 -15.95 26.62
CA GLN A 363 28.13 -15.39 25.62
C GLN A 363 27.43 -15.23 24.26
N ALA A 364 26.63 -16.20 23.86
CA ALA A 364 25.84 -16.12 22.64
C ALA A 364 24.87 -14.92 22.67
N GLU A 365 24.21 -14.66 23.80
CA GLU A 365 23.29 -13.51 23.92
C GLU A 365 24.06 -12.16 23.95
N PHE A 366 25.24 -12.14 24.60
CA PHE A 366 26.12 -10.96 24.54
C PHE A 366 26.60 -10.68 23.12
N ALA A 367 27.01 -11.69 22.39
CA ALA A 367 27.44 -11.54 20.98
C ALA A 367 26.31 -10.99 20.11
N ARG A 368 25.10 -11.53 20.24
CA ARG A 368 23.91 -11.02 19.52
C ARG A 368 23.62 -9.55 19.84
N ALA A 369 23.68 -9.19 21.14
CA ALA A 369 23.47 -7.81 21.57
C ALA A 369 24.54 -6.87 21.00
N LEU A 370 25.81 -7.26 21.01
CA LEU A 370 26.92 -6.49 20.47
C LEU A 370 26.78 -6.28 18.95
N GLY A 371 26.43 -7.33 18.21
CA GLY A 371 26.15 -7.24 16.76
C GLY A 371 24.99 -6.29 16.44
N GLY A 372 23.87 -6.44 17.15
CA GLY A 372 22.68 -5.62 16.95
C GLY A 372 22.88 -4.14 17.33
N ARG A 373 23.78 -3.85 18.26
CA ARG A 373 24.15 -2.47 18.64
C ARG A 373 25.03 -1.76 17.61
N SER A 374 25.54 -2.49 16.62
CA SER A 374 26.33 -1.99 15.49
C SER A 374 27.62 -1.25 15.92
N ASP A 375 28.21 -1.60 17.06
CA ASP A 375 29.43 -0.99 17.56
C ASP A 375 30.67 -1.77 17.10
N LYS A 376 31.45 -1.17 16.22
CA LYS A 376 32.68 -1.79 15.67
C LYS A 376 33.77 -2.10 16.72
N ALA A 377 33.73 -1.46 17.90
CA ALA A 377 34.63 -1.79 19.01
C ALA A 377 34.47 -3.26 19.48
N ALA A 378 33.32 -3.90 19.16
CA ALA A 378 33.10 -5.30 19.51
C ALA A 378 33.83 -6.30 18.60
N VAL A 379 34.26 -5.90 17.39
CA VAL A 379 34.87 -6.81 16.40
C VAL A 379 36.01 -7.65 16.94
N PRO A 380 37.03 -7.09 17.64
CA PRO A 380 38.17 -7.89 18.15
C PRO A 380 37.71 -9.01 19.10
N LYS A 381 36.80 -8.70 20.04
CA LYS A 381 36.28 -9.68 20.99
C LYS A 381 35.35 -10.72 20.39
N LEU A 382 34.57 -10.33 19.38
CA LEU A 382 33.74 -11.27 18.62
C LEU A 382 34.59 -12.20 17.76
N VAL A 383 35.73 -11.73 17.21
CA VAL A 383 36.71 -12.57 16.50
C VAL A 383 37.32 -13.61 17.43
N GLU A 384 37.71 -13.24 18.64
CA GLU A 384 38.20 -14.14 19.69
C GLU A 384 37.15 -15.20 20.04
N LEU A 385 35.92 -14.76 20.30
CA LEU A 385 34.81 -15.65 20.61
C LEU A 385 34.43 -16.59 19.43
N ALA A 386 34.51 -16.12 18.20
CA ALA A 386 34.25 -16.95 17.01
C ALA A 386 35.27 -18.07 16.85
N ARG A 387 36.54 -17.82 17.22
CA ARG A 387 37.65 -18.82 17.15
C ARG A 387 37.68 -19.78 18.32
N GLU A 388 37.50 -19.30 19.52
CA GLU A 388 37.76 -20.01 20.78
C GLU A 388 36.47 -20.47 21.45
N GLY A 389 35.35 -19.83 21.13
CA GLY A 389 34.05 -20.17 21.68
C GLY A 389 33.53 -21.53 21.22
N SER A 390 32.63 -22.13 21.99
CA SER A 390 32.03 -23.39 21.67
C SER A 390 30.57 -23.26 21.23
N GLY A 391 30.16 -24.08 20.24
CA GLY A 391 28.77 -24.24 19.86
C GLY A 391 28.02 -22.94 19.58
N SER A 392 27.02 -22.65 20.41
CA SER A 392 26.13 -21.46 20.21
C SER A 392 26.86 -20.12 20.34
N ALA A 393 27.92 -20.04 21.13
CA ALA A 393 28.68 -18.80 21.34
C ALA A 393 29.49 -18.43 20.08
N SER A 394 30.22 -19.39 19.49
CA SER A 394 30.96 -19.17 18.25
C SER A 394 30.03 -18.82 17.10
N LYS A 395 28.91 -19.55 16.93
CA LYS A 395 27.92 -19.23 15.91
C LYS A 395 27.31 -17.84 16.07
N ALA A 396 26.96 -17.46 17.30
CA ALA A 396 26.42 -16.13 17.57
C ALA A 396 27.44 -15.01 17.32
N ALA A 397 28.73 -15.25 17.60
CA ALA A 397 29.81 -14.34 17.30
C ALA A 397 29.99 -14.13 15.78
N LEU A 398 29.96 -15.21 15.00
CA LEU A 398 29.98 -15.12 13.53
C LEU A 398 28.81 -14.34 12.99
N GLN A 399 27.58 -14.58 13.48
CA GLN A 399 26.38 -13.86 13.11
C GLN A 399 26.46 -12.37 13.48
N ALA A 400 27.05 -12.05 14.63
CA ALA A 400 27.29 -10.67 15.04
C ALA A 400 28.32 -9.96 14.15
N LEU A 401 29.38 -10.66 13.76
CA LEU A 401 30.37 -10.15 12.82
C LEU A 401 29.77 -9.80 11.46
N VAL A 402 28.83 -10.61 10.96
CA VAL A 402 28.10 -10.30 9.71
C VAL A 402 27.51 -8.88 9.72
N LEU A 403 27.01 -8.42 10.86
CA LEU A 403 26.40 -7.09 11.00
C LEU A 403 27.43 -5.96 11.07
N LEU A 404 28.67 -6.25 11.50
CA LEU A 404 29.70 -5.29 11.86
C LEU A 404 30.83 -5.14 10.84
N VAL A 405 31.12 -6.21 10.09
CA VAL A 405 32.23 -6.24 9.12
C VAL A 405 31.90 -5.45 7.87
N ASP A 406 32.94 -4.97 7.24
CA ASP A 406 32.89 -4.34 5.93
C ASP A 406 33.84 -5.06 4.95
N ASP A 407 33.95 -4.52 3.76
CA ASP A 407 34.68 -5.11 2.65
C ASP A 407 36.16 -5.43 2.98
N SER A 408 36.81 -4.60 3.81
CA SER A 408 38.19 -4.85 4.22
C SER A 408 38.39 -6.09 5.12
N GLN A 409 37.29 -6.60 5.69
CA GLN A 409 37.31 -7.71 6.64
C GLN A 409 36.79 -9.04 6.04
N VAL A 410 36.46 -9.07 4.74
CA VAL A 410 36.06 -10.31 4.04
C VAL A 410 37.14 -11.38 4.19
N GLY A 411 38.42 -11.02 4.10
CA GLY A 411 39.52 -11.93 4.33
C GLY A 411 39.56 -12.56 5.74
N LEU A 412 39.07 -11.83 6.75
CA LEU A 412 38.90 -12.38 8.10
C LEU A 412 37.82 -13.46 8.11
N MET A 413 36.71 -13.22 7.47
CA MET A 413 35.58 -14.16 7.39
C MET A 413 35.98 -15.43 6.60
N VAL A 414 36.72 -15.29 5.52
CA VAL A 414 37.28 -16.42 4.76
C VAL A 414 38.20 -17.27 5.64
N ARG A 415 39.06 -16.67 6.48
CA ARG A 415 39.92 -17.45 7.40
C ARG A 415 39.12 -18.31 8.36
N PHE A 416 37.97 -17.91 8.84
CA PHE A 416 37.13 -18.80 9.67
C PHE A 416 36.71 -20.07 8.92
N VAL A 417 36.43 -19.97 7.63
CA VAL A 417 36.08 -21.16 6.79
C VAL A 417 37.28 -22.04 6.58
N VAL A 418 38.46 -21.46 6.28
CA VAL A 418 39.68 -22.18 5.94
C VAL A 418 40.31 -22.84 7.19
N GLU A 419 40.33 -22.14 8.33
CA GLU A 419 40.95 -22.60 9.58
C GLU A 419 40.02 -23.47 10.43
N ALA A 420 38.75 -23.68 10.05
CA ALA A 420 37.77 -24.42 10.82
C ALA A 420 38.20 -25.88 10.98
N LYS A 421 38.17 -26.35 12.23
CA LYS A 421 38.63 -27.73 12.58
C LYS A 421 37.54 -28.79 12.43
N THR A 422 36.30 -28.42 12.39
CA THR A 422 35.15 -29.31 12.25
C THR A 422 34.23 -28.85 11.11
N ASP A 423 33.49 -29.77 10.51
CA ASP A 423 32.57 -29.49 9.42
C ASP A 423 31.44 -28.57 9.86
N THR A 424 30.97 -28.70 11.10
CA THR A 424 29.95 -27.81 11.67
C THR A 424 30.47 -26.37 11.79
N ALA A 425 31.67 -26.18 12.34
CA ALA A 425 32.27 -24.83 12.45
C ALA A 425 32.54 -24.22 11.08
N ARG A 426 32.96 -25.04 10.10
CA ARG A 426 33.17 -24.64 8.71
C ARG A 426 31.87 -24.21 8.04
N ALA A 427 30.80 -24.96 8.24
CA ALA A 427 29.48 -24.64 7.70
C ALA A 427 28.94 -23.34 8.30
N ASP A 428 29.03 -23.16 9.64
CA ASP A 428 28.60 -21.90 10.30
C ASP A 428 29.42 -20.69 9.81
N ALA A 429 30.72 -20.86 9.60
CA ALA A 429 31.60 -19.81 9.06
C ALA A 429 31.27 -19.48 7.59
N ALA A 430 30.99 -20.49 6.76
CA ALA A 430 30.59 -20.30 5.37
C ALA A 430 29.24 -19.59 5.24
N GLU A 431 28.26 -19.97 6.07
CA GLU A 431 26.96 -19.28 6.16
C GLU A 431 27.13 -17.80 6.54
N ALA A 432 27.97 -17.52 7.54
CA ALA A 432 28.28 -16.16 7.97
C ALA A 432 28.99 -15.37 6.88
N LEU A 433 29.99 -15.95 6.20
CA LEU A 433 30.70 -15.29 5.10
C LEU A 433 29.74 -14.99 3.93
N ASN A 434 28.90 -15.91 3.54
CA ASN A 434 27.90 -15.69 2.50
C ASN A 434 26.95 -14.53 2.86
N SER A 435 26.46 -14.51 4.10
CA SER A 435 25.60 -13.44 4.60
C SER A 435 26.33 -12.08 4.64
N ALA A 436 27.61 -12.05 5.04
CA ALA A 436 28.43 -10.85 5.04
C ALA A 436 28.65 -10.31 3.62
N CYS A 437 29.01 -11.17 2.67
CA CYS A 437 29.16 -10.81 1.25
C CYS A 437 27.87 -10.22 0.68
N HIS A 438 26.73 -10.86 0.92
CA HIS A 438 25.44 -10.36 0.48
C HIS A 438 25.09 -8.98 1.07
N GLN A 439 25.32 -8.77 2.38
CA GLN A 439 25.08 -7.48 3.01
C GLN A 439 26.01 -6.39 2.49
N ILE A 440 27.29 -6.69 2.29
CA ILE A 440 28.26 -5.74 1.73
C ILE A 440 27.85 -5.37 0.31
N GLN A 441 27.47 -6.34 -0.52
CA GLN A 441 27.02 -6.13 -1.90
C GLN A 441 25.77 -5.25 -1.95
N THR A 442 24.78 -5.52 -1.10
CA THR A 442 23.55 -4.73 -1.01
C THR A 442 23.81 -3.29 -0.59
N ARG A 443 24.77 -3.06 0.32
CA ARG A 443 25.09 -1.73 0.84
C ARG A 443 26.00 -0.92 -0.07
N ARG A 444 26.94 -1.57 -0.78
CA ARG A 444 28.07 -0.92 -1.49
C ARG A 444 28.17 -1.28 -2.97
N GLY A 445 27.39 -2.23 -3.45
CA GLY A 445 27.38 -2.70 -4.84
C GLY A 445 28.57 -3.58 -5.23
N LYS A 446 29.60 -3.68 -4.42
CA LYS A 446 30.81 -4.51 -4.66
C LYS A 446 31.29 -5.19 -3.39
N VAL A 447 31.89 -6.37 -3.54
CA VAL A 447 32.55 -7.16 -2.49
C VAL A 447 34.01 -7.39 -2.93
N ASN A 448 34.95 -7.29 -2.01
CA ASN A 448 36.33 -7.74 -2.25
C ASN A 448 36.36 -9.27 -2.36
N THR A 449 36.35 -9.78 -3.57
CA THR A 449 36.30 -11.21 -3.88
C THR A 449 37.67 -11.90 -3.78
N GLN A 450 38.77 -11.15 -3.80
CA GLN A 450 40.12 -11.72 -3.81
C GLN A 450 40.40 -12.72 -2.67
N PRO A 451 40.03 -12.44 -1.41
CA PRO A 451 40.24 -13.43 -0.34
C PRO A 451 39.49 -14.76 -0.56
N VAL A 452 38.30 -14.73 -1.19
CA VAL A 452 37.53 -15.94 -1.52
C VAL A 452 38.25 -16.71 -2.60
N VAL A 453 38.78 -16.06 -3.63
CA VAL A 453 39.56 -16.68 -4.73
C VAL A 453 40.85 -17.27 -4.18
N ASP A 454 41.56 -16.60 -3.30
CA ASP A 454 42.76 -17.10 -2.65
C ASP A 454 42.47 -18.36 -1.80
N GLY A 455 41.36 -18.32 -1.05
CA GLY A 455 40.90 -19.47 -0.27
C GLY A 455 40.53 -20.68 -1.12
N LEU A 456 39.97 -20.48 -2.31
CA LEU A 456 39.69 -21.54 -3.28
C LEU A 456 40.96 -22.12 -3.90
N ALA A 457 41.99 -21.28 -4.10
CA ALA A 457 43.25 -21.69 -4.70
C ALA A 457 44.15 -22.50 -3.73
N THR A 458 44.18 -22.06 -2.45
CA THR A 458 45.16 -22.58 -1.46
C THR A 458 44.55 -23.43 -0.35
N GLY A 459 43.22 -23.42 -0.20
CA GLY A 459 42.52 -24.14 0.88
C GLY A 459 42.53 -25.66 0.71
N ALA A 460 42.37 -26.36 1.83
CA ALA A 460 42.09 -27.80 1.82
C ALA A 460 40.78 -28.13 1.09
N THR A 461 40.61 -29.39 0.66
CA THR A 461 39.42 -29.82 -0.10
C THR A 461 38.11 -29.38 0.56
N GLU A 462 37.94 -29.57 1.88
CA GLU A 462 36.73 -29.24 2.62
C GLU A 462 36.46 -27.72 2.66
N ALA A 463 37.51 -26.91 2.77
CA ALA A 463 37.40 -25.44 2.74
C ALA A 463 36.99 -24.97 1.34
N ARG A 464 37.58 -25.54 0.28
CA ARG A 464 37.21 -25.22 -1.11
C ARG A 464 35.77 -25.56 -1.39
N ILE A 465 35.29 -26.75 -0.95
CA ILE A 465 33.89 -27.16 -1.09
C ILE A 465 32.95 -26.18 -0.37
N ALA A 466 33.34 -25.69 0.82
CA ALA A 466 32.51 -24.73 1.59
C ALA A 466 32.51 -23.32 1.02
N LEU A 467 33.57 -22.89 0.32
CA LEU A 467 33.66 -21.55 -0.31
C LEU A 467 32.93 -21.49 -1.66
N LEU A 468 32.86 -22.60 -2.42
CA LEU A 468 32.26 -22.61 -3.75
C LEU A 468 30.80 -22.11 -3.81
N PRO A 469 29.89 -22.48 -2.89
CA PRO A 469 28.51 -21.95 -2.90
C PRO A 469 28.43 -20.44 -2.74
N ILE A 470 29.40 -19.81 -2.03
CA ILE A 470 29.44 -18.37 -1.82
C ILE A 470 29.71 -17.64 -3.12
N CYS A 471 30.51 -18.24 -4.01
CA CYS A 471 30.84 -17.69 -5.31
C CYS A 471 29.61 -17.55 -6.22
N SER A 472 28.55 -18.33 -6.04
CA SER A 472 27.35 -18.28 -6.87
C SER A 472 26.61 -16.93 -6.78
N GLY A 473 26.74 -16.24 -5.64
CA GLY A 473 26.15 -14.90 -5.42
C GLY A 473 27.06 -13.73 -5.77
N LEU A 474 28.30 -13.97 -6.19
CA LEU A 474 29.31 -12.93 -6.45
C LEU A 474 29.51 -12.71 -7.96
N ILE A 475 29.29 -11.48 -8.42
CA ILE A 475 29.46 -11.10 -9.84
C ILE A 475 30.82 -10.40 -9.99
N ASP A 476 31.85 -11.17 -10.35
CA ASP A 476 33.22 -10.67 -10.50
C ASP A 476 34.04 -11.53 -11.49
N PRO A 477 34.89 -10.94 -12.37
CA PRO A 477 35.73 -11.71 -13.30
C PRO A 477 36.66 -12.72 -12.62
N SER A 478 37.18 -12.41 -11.43
CA SER A 478 38.06 -13.33 -10.68
C SER A 478 37.30 -14.58 -10.20
N ILE A 479 36.06 -14.44 -9.84
CA ILE A 479 35.16 -15.56 -9.48
C ILE A 479 34.91 -16.46 -10.68
N ARG A 480 34.67 -15.89 -11.89
CA ARG A 480 34.51 -16.68 -13.11
C ARG A 480 35.74 -17.54 -13.38
N THR A 481 36.92 -16.96 -13.24
CA THR A 481 38.20 -17.70 -13.38
C THR A 481 38.31 -18.81 -12.34
N ALA A 482 37.92 -18.51 -11.08
CA ALA A 482 37.95 -19.49 -10.00
C ALA A 482 36.97 -20.66 -10.25
N PHE A 483 35.78 -20.41 -10.79
CA PHE A 483 34.87 -21.50 -11.20
C PHE A 483 35.47 -22.38 -12.29
N SER A 484 36.04 -21.81 -13.34
CA SER A 484 36.66 -22.58 -14.43
C SER A 484 37.78 -23.46 -13.88
N ALA A 485 38.61 -22.94 -12.98
CA ALA A 485 39.66 -23.70 -12.33
C ALA A 485 39.13 -24.84 -11.43
N ALA A 486 38.04 -24.55 -10.68
CA ALA A 486 37.44 -25.54 -9.78
C ALA A 486 36.70 -26.66 -10.55
N ILE A 487 36.07 -26.36 -11.67
CA ILE A 487 35.45 -27.37 -12.58
C ILE A 487 36.54 -28.28 -13.22
N ALA A 488 37.70 -27.72 -13.49
CA ALA A 488 38.84 -28.48 -14.03
C ALA A 488 39.68 -29.22 -12.95
N ALA A 489 39.32 -29.10 -11.66
CA ALA A 489 40.06 -29.72 -10.58
C ALA A 489 40.07 -31.24 -10.70
N GLN A 490 41.21 -31.84 -10.33
CA GLN A 490 41.34 -33.29 -10.33
C GLN A 490 40.53 -33.97 -9.25
N ASP A 491 40.33 -33.27 -8.11
CA ASP A 491 39.52 -33.76 -7.00
C ASP A 491 38.01 -33.77 -7.42
N PRO A 492 37.38 -34.96 -7.45
CA PRO A 492 36.00 -35.11 -7.91
C PRO A 492 35.00 -34.44 -6.99
N GLN A 493 35.30 -34.29 -5.69
CA GLN A 493 34.42 -33.62 -4.73
C GLN A 493 34.41 -32.12 -4.97
N VAL A 494 35.58 -31.52 -5.19
CA VAL A 494 35.70 -30.08 -5.54
C VAL A 494 35.02 -29.81 -6.88
N ARG A 495 35.25 -30.66 -7.89
CA ARG A 495 34.63 -30.54 -9.22
C ARG A 495 33.09 -30.60 -9.11
N ALA A 496 32.56 -31.57 -8.36
CA ALA A 496 31.11 -31.70 -8.14
C ALA A 496 30.49 -30.49 -7.42
N ALA A 497 31.20 -29.99 -6.40
CA ALA A 497 30.77 -28.78 -5.69
C ALA A 497 30.81 -27.51 -6.59
N ALA A 498 31.83 -27.40 -7.43
CA ALA A 498 31.96 -26.29 -8.39
C ALA A 498 30.82 -26.29 -9.44
N ILE A 499 30.47 -27.46 -9.98
CA ILE A 499 29.37 -27.61 -10.94
C ILE A 499 28.04 -27.21 -10.27
N ARG A 500 27.78 -27.66 -9.03
CA ARG A 500 26.55 -27.26 -8.29
C ARG A 500 26.51 -25.75 -8.08
N ALA A 501 27.61 -25.19 -7.57
CA ALA A 501 27.68 -23.74 -7.31
C ALA A 501 27.58 -22.91 -8.60
N LEU A 502 28.15 -23.38 -9.72
CA LEU A 502 27.96 -22.77 -11.03
C LEU A 502 26.50 -22.81 -11.48
N CYS A 503 25.81 -23.94 -11.24
CA CYS A 503 24.38 -24.03 -11.55
C CYS A 503 23.50 -23.15 -10.69
N ASP A 504 23.98 -22.70 -9.52
CA ASP A 504 23.27 -21.75 -8.65
C ASP A 504 23.64 -20.28 -8.93
N THR A 505 24.57 -20.01 -9.86
CA THR A 505 25.05 -18.64 -10.13
C THR A 505 23.93 -17.69 -10.59
N CYS A 506 24.06 -16.43 -10.18
CA CYS A 506 23.25 -15.31 -10.70
C CYS A 506 24.02 -14.46 -11.74
N ASP A 507 25.29 -14.83 -12.06
CA ASP A 507 26.09 -14.10 -13.05
C ASP A 507 25.79 -14.56 -14.48
N PRO A 508 25.16 -13.72 -15.35
CA PRO A 508 24.81 -14.09 -16.71
C PRO A 508 26.03 -14.35 -17.60
N ALA A 509 27.19 -13.81 -17.25
CA ALA A 509 28.39 -14.04 -18.03
C ALA A 509 28.92 -15.49 -17.91
N LEU A 510 28.40 -16.25 -16.93
CA LEU A 510 28.67 -17.68 -16.79
C LEU A 510 27.69 -18.58 -17.57
N LEU A 511 26.72 -18.02 -18.28
CA LEU A 511 25.73 -18.77 -19.06
C LEU A 511 26.39 -19.74 -20.05
N ALA A 512 27.49 -19.34 -20.71
CA ALA A 512 28.20 -20.20 -21.64
C ALA A 512 28.81 -21.43 -20.94
N ASP A 513 29.33 -21.27 -19.72
CA ASP A 513 29.88 -22.40 -18.95
C ASP A 513 28.76 -23.31 -18.46
N VAL A 514 27.62 -22.78 -18.05
CA VAL A 514 26.43 -23.55 -17.69
C VAL A 514 25.94 -24.37 -18.89
N VAL A 515 25.85 -23.80 -20.09
CA VAL A 515 25.47 -24.49 -21.33
C VAL A 515 26.45 -25.60 -21.66
N LYS A 516 27.76 -25.40 -21.48
CA LYS A 516 28.78 -26.39 -21.68
C LYS A 516 28.58 -27.60 -20.78
N ILE A 517 28.22 -27.40 -19.51
CA ILE A 517 27.87 -28.48 -18.59
C ILE A 517 26.57 -29.16 -19.02
N ALA A 518 25.56 -28.39 -19.38
CA ALA A 518 24.26 -28.92 -19.81
C ALA A 518 24.36 -29.83 -21.03
N CYS A 519 25.26 -29.49 -21.98
CA CYS A 519 25.44 -30.24 -23.21
C CYS A 519 26.45 -31.41 -23.06
N GLY A 520 27.45 -31.31 -22.16
CA GLY A 520 28.64 -32.19 -22.22
C GLY A 520 28.96 -32.91 -20.91
N ALA A 521 28.30 -32.66 -19.77
CA ALA A 521 28.60 -33.39 -18.53
C ALA A 521 28.25 -34.89 -18.68
N PRO A 522 29.13 -35.80 -18.26
CA PRO A 522 28.86 -37.24 -18.34
C PRO A 522 27.75 -37.65 -17.36
N GLU A 523 27.66 -37.04 -16.20
CA GLU A 523 26.67 -37.34 -15.18
C GLU A 523 25.31 -36.64 -15.51
N GLU A 524 24.24 -37.42 -15.60
CA GLU A 524 22.90 -36.92 -15.95
C GLU A 524 22.35 -35.92 -14.96
N ASN A 525 22.64 -36.09 -13.65
CA ASN A 525 22.23 -35.18 -12.62
C ASN A 525 22.84 -33.78 -12.82
N PHE A 526 24.10 -33.68 -13.24
CA PHE A 526 24.73 -32.37 -13.52
C PHE A 526 24.18 -31.76 -14.80
N ARG A 527 23.90 -32.54 -15.83
CA ARG A 527 23.21 -32.02 -17.04
C ARG A 527 21.86 -31.42 -16.67
N THR A 528 21.06 -32.15 -15.87
CA THR A 528 19.74 -31.67 -15.44
C THR A 528 19.82 -30.41 -14.61
N LEU A 529 20.77 -30.29 -13.67
CA LEU A 529 21.00 -29.08 -12.90
C LEU A 529 21.38 -27.92 -13.81
N ALA A 530 22.30 -28.14 -14.74
CA ALA A 530 22.75 -27.11 -15.66
C ALA A 530 21.65 -26.66 -16.65
N ILE A 531 20.78 -27.56 -17.10
CA ILE A 531 19.60 -27.21 -17.90
C ILE A 531 18.65 -26.27 -17.12
N ARG A 532 18.37 -26.62 -15.84
CA ARG A 532 17.55 -25.75 -14.97
C ARG A 532 18.19 -24.38 -14.75
N ALA A 533 19.51 -24.36 -14.52
CA ALA A 533 20.26 -23.11 -14.37
C ALA A 533 20.24 -22.28 -15.66
N CYS A 534 20.39 -22.91 -16.83
CA CYS A 534 20.29 -22.25 -18.12
C CYS A 534 18.91 -21.60 -18.31
N VAL A 535 17.83 -22.36 -18.07
CA VAL A 535 16.46 -21.82 -18.15
C VAL A 535 16.31 -20.64 -17.20
N ARG A 536 16.73 -20.76 -15.95
CA ARG A 536 16.65 -19.67 -14.98
C ARG A 536 17.41 -18.43 -15.45
N LEU A 537 18.64 -18.57 -15.89
CA LEU A 537 19.49 -17.47 -16.35
C LEU A 537 18.95 -16.78 -17.64
N THR A 538 18.20 -17.50 -18.47
CA THR A 538 17.63 -16.95 -19.71
C THR A 538 16.23 -16.34 -19.54
N THR A 539 15.49 -16.67 -18.44
CA THR A 539 14.10 -16.25 -18.26
C THR A 539 13.86 -15.25 -17.11
N GLN A 540 14.86 -15.03 -16.23
CA GLN A 540 14.73 -14.07 -15.11
C GLN A 540 14.90 -12.62 -15.61
N GLU A 541 13.79 -11.85 -15.66
CA GLU A 541 13.75 -10.47 -16.14
C GLU A 541 14.46 -9.44 -15.23
N GLU A 542 14.58 -9.70 -13.92
CA GLU A 542 14.97 -8.65 -12.96
C GLU A 542 16.47 -8.30 -12.98
N THR A 543 17.32 -9.17 -13.53
CA THR A 543 18.77 -8.98 -13.47
C THR A 543 19.48 -8.93 -14.82
N ILE A 544 18.85 -9.38 -15.90
CA ILE A 544 19.53 -9.64 -17.17
C ILE A 544 18.72 -9.08 -18.36
N LYS A 545 19.26 -8.05 -19.01
CA LYS A 545 18.73 -7.56 -20.29
C LYS A 545 19.34 -8.37 -21.45
N LEU A 546 19.07 -9.67 -21.51
CA LEU A 546 19.41 -10.47 -22.67
C LEU A 546 18.43 -10.15 -23.82
N SER A 547 18.97 -10.05 -25.05
CA SER A 547 18.13 -10.05 -26.25
C SER A 547 17.43 -11.40 -26.41
N VAL A 548 16.30 -11.42 -27.11
CA VAL A 548 15.56 -12.67 -27.40
C VAL A 548 16.49 -13.75 -27.99
N LYS A 549 17.42 -13.35 -28.84
CA LYS A 549 18.42 -14.26 -29.42
C LYS A 549 19.33 -14.87 -28.36
N GLU A 550 19.82 -14.06 -27.42
CA GLU A 550 20.68 -14.52 -26.31
C GLU A 550 19.93 -15.42 -25.33
N GLN A 551 18.62 -15.29 -25.22
CA GLN A 551 17.78 -16.17 -24.42
C GLN A 551 17.55 -17.53 -25.11
N ILE A 552 17.31 -17.55 -26.43
CA ILE A 552 16.91 -18.75 -27.18
C ILE A 552 18.10 -19.62 -27.58
N GLU A 553 19.23 -19.04 -28.01
CA GLU A 553 20.37 -19.81 -28.51
C GLU A 553 20.91 -20.86 -27.51
N PRO A 554 21.04 -20.56 -26.21
CA PRO A 554 21.40 -21.57 -25.21
C PRO A 554 20.43 -22.75 -25.16
N LEU A 555 19.13 -22.50 -25.19
CA LEU A 555 18.09 -23.54 -25.14
C LEU A 555 18.09 -24.40 -26.41
N LYS A 556 18.33 -23.77 -27.57
CA LYS A 556 18.50 -24.46 -28.85
C LYS A 556 19.72 -25.34 -28.88
N MET A 557 20.87 -24.92 -28.32
CA MET A 557 22.07 -25.74 -28.18
C MET A 557 21.80 -26.98 -27.32
N ILE A 558 21.12 -26.81 -26.19
CA ILE A 558 20.73 -27.91 -25.30
C ILE A 558 19.82 -28.91 -26.04
N LEU A 559 18.81 -28.40 -26.77
CA LEU A 559 17.90 -29.24 -27.56
C LEU A 559 18.58 -30.02 -28.69
N SER A 560 19.76 -29.61 -29.15
CA SER A 560 20.53 -30.34 -30.15
C SER A 560 21.24 -31.59 -29.57
N THR A 561 21.19 -31.79 -28.24
CA THR A 561 21.76 -32.93 -27.57
C THR A 561 20.70 -34.01 -27.26
N THR A 562 21.14 -35.19 -26.83
CA THR A 562 20.23 -36.24 -26.39
C THR A 562 19.70 -35.93 -24.97
N LEU A 563 18.41 -35.65 -24.88
CA LEU A 563 17.73 -35.28 -23.63
C LEU A 563 16.70 -36.35 -23.21
N SER A 564 16.59 -36.56 -21.89
CA SER A 564 15.47 -37.32 -21.33
C SER A 564 14.17 -36.50 -21.43
N ALA A 565 13.01 -37.15 -21.28
CA ALA A 565 11.71 -36.48 -21.28
C ALA A 565 11.62 -35.39 -20.20
N ASP A 566 12.18 -35.62 -19.01
CA ASP A 566 12.18 -34.64 -17.92
C ASP A 566 13.04 -33.42 -18.24
N GLN A 567 14.19 -33.60 -18.88
CA GLN A 567 15.04 -32.51 -19.33
C GLN A 567 14.36 -31.68 -20.41
N LYS A 568 13.67 -32.32 -21.37
CA LYS A 568 12.86 -31.60 -22.38
C LYS A 568 11.71 -30.79 -21.75
N ARG A 569 11.04 -31.34 -20.72
CA ARG A 569 10.00 -30.56 -19.96
C ARG A 569 10.57 -29.29 -19.37
N VAL A 570 11.77 -29.33 -18.80
CA VAL A 570 12.44 -28.15 -18.26
C VAL A 570 12.72 -27.12 -19.36
N VAL A 571 13.20 -27.55 -20.53
CA VAL A 571 13.45 -26.63 -21.66
C VAL A 571 12.14 -26.06 -22.20
N LEU A 572 11.09 -26.88 -22.35
CA LEU A 572 9.76 -26.41 -22.75
C LEU A 572 9.22 -25.34 -21.81
N ALA A 573 9.38 -25.53 -20.50
CA ALA A 573 8.98 -24.52 -19.52
C ALA A 573 9.75 -23.19 -19.72
N GLY A 574 11.06 -23.27 -20.05
CA GLY A 574 11.87 -22.08 -20.37
C GLY A 574 11.42 -21.38 -21.64
N LEU A 575 11.18 -22.13 -22.72
CA LEU A 575 10.68 -21.57 -23.98
C LEU A 575 9.33 -20.88 -23.81
N ALA A 576 8.46 -21.39 -22.95
CA ALA A 576 7.15 -20.82 -22.64
C ALA A 576 7.21 -19.41 -22.03
N GLU A 577 8.34 -19.00 -21.43
CA GLU A 577 8.58 -17.66 -20.89
C GLU A 577 9.20 -16.69 -21.89
N ILE A 578 9.56 -17.14 -23.10
CA ILE A 578 10.18 -16.33 -24.14
C ILE A 578 9.21 -16.23 -25.31
N PRO A 579 8.37 -15.20 -25.39
CA PRO A 579 7.31 -15.07 -26.40
C PRO A 579 7.87 -14.63 -27.76
N ASP A 580 8.46 -15.57 -28.47
CA ASP A 580 9.04 -15.37 -29.81
C ASP A 580 8.70 -16.53 -30.74
N VAL A 581 8.70 -16.25 -32.06
CA VAL A 581 8.41 -17.26 -33.08
C VAL A 581 9.46 -18.36 -33.11
N GLN A 582 10.71 -18.08 -32.76
CA GLN A 582 11.75 -19.10 -32.68
C GLN A 582 11.52 -20.06 -31.52
N SER A 583 11.05 -19.56 -30.35
CA SER A 583 10.63 -20.43 -29.26
C SER A 583 9.50 -21.35 -29.68
N LEU A 584 8.54 -20.85 -30.44
CA LEU A 584 7.44 -21.62 -31.01
C LEU A 584 7.96 -22.74 -31.91
N GLN A 585 8.85 -22.40 -32.83
CA GLN A 585 9.47 -23.35 -33.78
C GLN A 585 10.30 -24.46 -33.09
N LEU A 586 10.93 -24.15 -31.96
CA LEU A 586 11.66 -25.13 -31.15
C LEU A 586 10.74 -26.05 -30.37
N ALA A 587 9.59 -25.59 -29.93
CA ALA A 587 8.62 -26.38 -29.16
C ALA A 587 7.74 -27.29 -30.04
N GLU A 588 7.40 -26.87 -31.28
CA GLU A 588 6.51 -27.58 -32.19
C GLU A 588 6.92 -29.06 -32.47
N PRO A 589 8.21 -29.36 -32.74
CA PRO A 589 8.61 -30.75 -33.00
C PRO A 589 8.31 -31.73 -31.84
N MET A 590 8.22 -31.24 -30.63
CA MET A 590 7.94 -32.03 -29.45
C MET A 590 6.47 -32.45 -29.29
N LEU A 591 5.55 -31.90 -30.09
CA LEU A 591 4.14 -32.29 -30.14
C LEU A 591 3.92 -33.76 -30.54
N VAL A 592 4.86 -34.39 -31.23
CA VAL A 592 4.75 -35.80 -31.64
C VAL A 592 5.36 -36.79 -30.63
N GLU A 593 6.00 -36.29 -29.59
CA GLU A 593 6.64 -37.12 -28.57
C GLU A 593 5.67 -37.45 -27.46
N ALA A 594 5.10 -38.67 -27.42
CA ALA A 594 4.04 -39.06 -26.49
C ALA A 594 4.33 -38.75 -25.02
N ALA A 595 5.60 -38.88 -24.59
CA ALA A 595 6.02 -38.64 -23.19
C ALA A 595 5.93 -37.20 -22.71
N ILE A 596 5.90 -36.21 -23.63
CA ILE A 596 5.94 -34.77 -23.34
C ILE A 596 4.94 -33.97 -24.19
N GLN A 597 4.07 -34.66 -24.91
CA GLN A 597 3.12 -34.06 -25.86
C GLN A 597 2.22 -33.02 -25.21
N LEU A 598 1.74 -33.29 -24.00
CA LEU A 598 0.86 -32.36 -23.27
C LEU A 598 1.59 -31.08 -22.88
N GLU A 599 2.81 -31.21 -22.37
CA GLU A 599 3.65 -30.05 -22.00
C GLU A 599 4.02 -29.23 -23.25
N ALA A 600 4.37 -29.89 -24.37
CA ALA A 600 4.64 -29.23 -25.62
C ALA A 600 3.38 -28.49 -26.14
N ALA A 601 2.20 -29.10 -26.05
CA ALA A 601 0.94 -28.47 -26.43
C ALA A 601 0.62 -27.23 -25.61
N LYS A 602 0.82 -27.29 -24.27
CA LYS A 602 0.65 -26.14 -23.38
C LYS A 602 1.67 -25.03 -23.67
N THR A 603 2.94 -25.38 -23.92
CA THR A 603 4.00 -24.42 -24.24
C THR A 603 3.71 -23.72 -25.56
N VAL A 604 3.40 -24.45 -26.63
CA VAL A 604 3.06 -23.88 -27.94
C VAL A 604 1.85 -22.95 -27.83
N THR A 605 0.81 -23.39 -27.13
CA THR A 605 -0.40 -22.58 -26.91
C THR A 605 -0.08 -21.30 -26.14
N LYS A 606 0.71 -21.36 -25.07
CA LYS A 606 1.10 -20.19 -24.28
C LYS A 606 1.88 -19.19 -25.13
N ILE A 607 2.91 -19.64 -25.86
CA ILE A 607 3.70 -18.77 -26.71
C ILE A 607 2.80 -18.14 -27.79
N ALA A 608 2.04 -18.95 -28.54
CA ALA A 608 1.19 -18.48 -29.63
C ALA A 608 0.15 -17.41 -29.18
N SER A 609 -0.42 -17.58 -27.98
CA SER A 609 -1.43 -16.64 -27.42
C SER A 609 -0.89 -15.25 -27.07
N VAL A 610 0.45 -15.11 -26.92
CA VAL A 610 1.07 -13.84 -26.52
C VAL A 610 1.92 -13.20 -27.64
N LEU A 611 2.10 -13.87 -28.76
CA LEU A 611 2.82 -13.34 -29.90
C LEU A 611 2.14 -12.07 -30.47
N PRO A 612 2.91 -11.09 -30.96
CA PRO A 612 2.35 -9.89 -31.57
C PRO A 612 1.61 -10.23 -32.88
N TYR A 613 0.66 -9.39 -33.26
CA TYR A 613 -0.16 -9.53 -34.46
C TYR A 613 0.65 -9.79 -35.76
N ALA A 614 1.83 -9.21 -35.89
CA ALA A 614 2.72 -9.46 -37.01
C ALA A 614 3.14 -10.93 -37.19
N GLN A 615 3.01 -11.73 -36.13
CA GLN A 615 3.31 -13.16 -36.07
C GLN A 615 2.04 -14.01 -35.94
N ALA A 616 0.85 -13.45 -36.21
CA ALA A 616 -0.43 -14.14 -36.11
C ALA A 616 -0.53 -15.40 -36.99
N GLN A 617 0.04 -15.39 -38.18
CA GLN A 617 0.04 -16.52 -39.11
C GLN A 617 0.81 -17.74 -38.55
N PRO A 618 2.11 -17.60 -38.17
CA PRO A 618 2.83 -18.73 -37.54
C PRO A 618 2.16 -19.18 -36.22
N ALA A 619 1.63 -18.27 -35.42
CA ALA A 619 0.90 -18.63 -34.20
C ALA A 619 -0.35 -19.49 -34.47
N ALA A 620 -1.17 -19.08 -35.44
CA ALA A 620 -2.36 -19.85 -35.83
C ALA A 620 -2.00 -21.22 -36.43
N ALA A 621 -0.93 -21.30 -37.24
CA ALA A 621 -0.45 -22.56 -37.79
C ALA A 621 0.02 -23.54 -36.68
N ALA A 622 0.75 -23.04 -35.69
CA ALA A 622 1.20 -23.83 -34.56
C ALA A 622 0.01 -24.34 -33.69
N LEU A 623 -1.00 -23.50 -33.44
CA LEU A 623 -2.20 -23.90 -32.71
C LEU A 623 -2.99 -25.00 -33.45
N LYS A 624 -3.08 -24.95 -34.78
CA LYS A 624 -3.68 -26.04 -35.58
C LYS A 624 -2.91 -27.36 -35.42
N LYS A 625 -1.57 -27.30 -35.33
CA LYS A 625 -0.76 -28.50 -35.04
C LYS A 625 -1.04 -29.03 -33.62
N VAL A 626 -1.21 -28.15 -32.61
CA VAL A 626 -1.60 -28.57 -31.26
C VAL A 626 -2.95 -29.32 -31.30
N LEU A 627 -3.95 -28.77 -31.99
CA LEU A 627 -5.27 -29.39 -32.13
C LEU A 627 -5.23 -30.74 -32.87
N ALA A 628 -4.30 -30.92 -33.77
CA ALA A 628 -4.08 -32.20 -34.45
C ALA A 628 -3.32 -33.23 -33.60
N ALA A 629 -2.43 -32.77 -32.71
CA ALA A 629 -1.55 -33.63 -31.92
C ALA A 629 -2.18 -34.12 -30.63
N THR A 630 -2.83 -33.29 -29.83
CA THR A 630 -3.32 -33.65 -28.50
C THR A 630 -4.78 -34.02 -28.44
N THR A 631 -5.13 -35.01 -27.62
CA THR A 631 -6.53 -35.38 -27.29
C THR A 631 -6.96 -34.84 -25.93
N ASP A 632 -6.06 -34.21 -25.17
CA ASP A 632 -6.36 -33.59 -23.87
C ASP A 632 -7.38 -32.46 -24.04
N ALA A 633 -8.50 -32.54 -23.32
CA ALA A 633 -9.63 -31.64 -23.49
C ALA A 633 -9.30 -30.20 -23.11
N ASP A 634 -8.51 -29.98 -22.05
CA ASP A 634 -8.16 -28.64 -21.58
C ASP A 634 -7.13 -27.97 -22.51
N ALA A 635 -6.13 -28.71 -22.96
CA ALA A 635 -5.13 -28.22 -23.91
C ALA A 635 -5.79 -27.87 -25.26
N ARG A 636 -6.73 -28.70 -25.74
CA ARG A 636 -7.51 -28.42 -26.94
C ARG A 636 -8.33 -27.16 -26.81
N LYS A 637 -9.10 -27.05 -25.71
CA LYS A 637 -9.95 -25.88 -25.43
C LYS A 637 -9.12 -24.59 -25.39
N ALA A 638 -7.95 -24.63 -24.73
CA ALA A 638 -7.05 -23.48 -24.67
C ALA A 638 -6.53 -23.09 -26.06
N ALA A 639 -6.12 -24.09 -26.88
CA ALA A 639 -5.64 -23.85 -28.24
C ALA A 639 -6.77 -23.35 -29.16
N GLU A 640 -7.99 -23.89 -29.06
CA GLU A 640 -9.15 -23.42 -29.83
C GLU A 640 -9.50 -21.97 -29.46
N THR A 641 -9.45 -21.63 -28.17
CA THR A 641 -9.71 -20.25 -27.71
C THR A 641 -8.66 -19.29 -28.27
N ALA A 642 -7.36 -19.62 -28.12
CA ALA A 642 -6.28 -18.81 -28.63
C ALA A 642 -6.34 -18.66 -30.17
N LEU A 643 -6.63 -19.73 -30.89
CA LEU A 643 -6.79 -19.69 -32.34
C LEU A 643 -7.92 -18.79 -32.77
N LYS A 644 -9.08 -18.90 -32.12
CA LYS A 644 -10.25 -18.05 -32.36
C LYS A 644 -9.95 -16.58 -32.11
N GLU A 645 -9.21 -16.26 -31.03
CA GLU A 645 -8.79 -14.89 -30.73
C GLU A 645 -7.90 -14.32 -31.84
N ILE A 646 -6.89 -15.08 -32.27
CA ILE A 646 -5.99 -14.68 -33.33
C ILE A 646 -6.78 -14.49 -34.65
N GLU A 647 -7.57 -15.47 -35.06
CA GLU A 647 -8.33 -15.41 -36.32
C GLU A 647 -9.41 -14.30 -36.28
N SER A 648 -9.95 -13.95 -35.11
CA SER A 648 -10.94 -12.89 -34.98
C SER A 648 -10.38 -11.49 -35.22
N GLY A 649 -9.08 -11.29 -35.17
CA GLY A 649 -8.40 -10.00 -35.37
C GLY A 649 -7.83 -9.80 -36.78
N THR A 650 -7.70 -10.86 -37.57
CA THR A 650 -6.94 -10.81 -38.83
C THR A 650 -7.65 -10.10 -39.98
N ASP A 651 -8.92 -9.84 -39.90
CA ASP A 651 -9.75 -9.19 -40.91
C ASP A 651 -10.04 -7.69 -40.66
N TYR A 652 -9.47 -7.11 -39.57
CA TYR A 652 -9.58 -5.68 -39.37
C TYR A 652 -8.68 -4.88 -40.33
N ILE A 653 -9.20 -3.72 -40.78
CA ILE A 653 -8.52 -2.82 -41.70
C ILE A 653 -7.43 -2.07 -40.94
N THR A 654 -6.19 -2.17 -41.38
CA THR A 654 -5.04 -1.45 -40.83
C THR A 654 -4.48 -0.34 -41.75
N ALA A 655 -4.90 -0.33 -43.01
CA ALA A 655 -4.44 0.62 -44.00
C ALA A 655 -5.32 1.87 -44.05
N TRP A 656 -4.99 2.89 -43.26
CA TRP A 656 -5.77 4.12 -43.15
C TRP A 656 -4.95 5.38 -43.42
N GLN A 657 -5.60 6.42 -44.00
CA GLN A 657 -5.17 7.80 -43.89
C GLN A 657 -6.16 8.57 -43.02
N ILE A 658 -5.64 9.52 -42.25
CA ILE A 658 -6.43 10.37 -41.36
C ILE A 658 -6.23 11.84 -41.66
N ALA A 659 -7.25 12.63 -41.39
CA ALA A 659 -7.23 14.09 -41.49
C ALA A 659 -7.95 14.71 -40.27
N GLY A 660 -7.33 15.72 -39.70
CA GLY A 660 -7.86 16.39 -38.49
C GLY A 660 -6.75 17.08 -37.69
N PRO A 661 -7.04 17.49 -36.46
CA PRO A 661 -8.39 17.53 -35.89
C PRO A 661 -9.20 18.71 -36.43
N TYR A 662 -10.52 18.54 -36.53
CA TYR A 662 -11.45 19.60 -36.89
C TYR A 662 -12.28 19.98 -35.66
N MET A 663 -12.50 21.29 -35.52
CA MET A 663 -13.31 21.86 -34.43
C MET A 663 -13.96 23.17 -34.91
N GLN A 664 -14.98 23.61 -34.20
CA GLN A 664 -15.59 24.93 -34.36
C GLN A 664 -15.80 25.54 -32.97
N SER A 665 -15.35 26.78 -32.80
CA SER A 665 -15.43 27.45 -31.51
C SER A 665 -16.86 27.50 -30.98
N GLY A 666 -17.04 27.10 -29.72
CA GLY A 666 -18.34 27.08 -29.04
C GLY A 666 -19.25 25.91 -29.41
N LYS A 667 -18.75 24.90 -30.16
CA LYS A 667 -19.50 23.71 -30.52
C LYS A 667 -18.92 22.47 -29.81
N GLU A 668 -19.83 21.65 -29.26
CA GLU A 668 -19.48 20.40 -28.62
C GLU A 668 -19.48 19.23 -29.63
N TYR A 669 -18.96 18.06 -29.22
CA TYR A 669 -18.76 16.89 -30.09
C TYR A 669 -20.04 16.44 -30.82
N ASN A 670 -21.19 16.51 -30.15
CA ASN A 670 -22.50 16.11 -30.71
C ASN A 670 -22.98 17.08 -31.78
N GLU A 671 -22.70 18.38 -31.66
CA GLU A 671 -22.98 19.38 -32.69
C GLU A 671 -21.98 19.29 -33.84
N LEU A 672 -20.66 19.04 -33.53
CA LEU A 672 -19.62 18.82 -34.53
C LEU A 672 -19.89 17.59 -35.42
N PHE A 673 -20.68 16.65 -34.93
CA PHE A 673 -21.10 15.47 -35.71
C PHE A 673 -21.83 15.85 -37.00
N ASP A 674 -22.70 16.87 -36.96
CA ASP A 674 -23.51 17.28 -38.09
C ASP A 674 -22.89 18.39 -38.92
N ILE A 675 -21.84 19.06 -38.47
CA ILE A 675 -21.11 20.07 -39.20
C ILE A 675 -20.26 19.39 -40.28
N ALA A 676 -20.49 19.77 -41.56
CA ALA A 676 -19.69 19.28 -42.65
C ALA A 676 -18.31 19.96 -42.71
N PHE A 677 -17.23 19.19 -42.50
CA PHE A 677 -15.86 19.69 -42.68
C PHE A 677 -15.28 19.32 -44.05
N PRO A 678 -14.14 19.90 -44.45
CA PRO A 678 -13.60 19.70 -45.79
C PRO A 678 -13.50 18.28 -46.29
N PRO A 679 -13.16 17.22 -45.49
CA PRO A 679 -13.14 15.84 -46.00
C PRO A 679 -14.48 15.29 -46.49
N GLU A 680 -15.62 15.87 -46.10
CA GLU A 680 -16.95 15.49 -46.59
C GLU A 680 -17.31 16.12 -47.92
N VAL A 681 -16.63 17.21 -48.29
CA VAL A 681 -16.92 17.96 -49.52
C VAL A 681 -16.15 17.35 -50.69
N ALA A 682 -16.85 17.08 -51.76
CA ALA A 682 -16.21 16.54 -52.98
C ALA A 682 -15.19 17.54 -53.56
N ASN A 683 -13.97 17.07 -53.77
CA ASN A 683 -12.82 17.85 -54.32
C ASN A 683 -12.39 19.04 -53.40
N ALA A 684 -12.66 19.04 -52.11
CA ALA A 684 -12.17 20.03 -51.19
C ALA A 684 -10.63 20.14 -51.26
N GLN A 685 -10.14 21.37 -51.54
CA GLN A 685 -8.69 21.60 -51.50
C GLN A 685 -8.21 21.82 -50.09
N GLY A 686 -6.92 21.54 -49.81
CA GLY A 686 -6.29 21.83 -48.52
C GLY A 686 -6.48 20.78 -47.43
N VAL A 687 -7.15 19.66 -47.69
CA VAL A 687 -7.24 18.55 -46.71
C VAL A 687 -5.90 17.87 -46.61
N LYS A 688 -5.28 17.94 -45.44
CA LYS A 688 -3.99 17.30 -45.16
C LYS A 688 -4.23 15.87 -44.70
N TRP A 689 -4.06 14.90 -45.57
CA TRP A 689 -4.12 13.48 -45.24
C TRP A 689 -2.74 12.96 -44.84
N GLN A 690 -2.66 12.24 -43.76
CA GLN A 690 -1.46 11.55 -43.27
C GLN A 690 -1.73 10.07 -43.04
N ALA A 691 -0.71 9.23 -43.12
CA ALA A 691 -0.84 7.81 -42.81
C ALA A 691 -1.20 7.64 -41.32
N MET A 692 -2.18 6.77 -41.02
CA MET A 692 -2.50 6.41 -39.64
C MET A 692 -1.49 5.36 -39.15
N PRO A 693 -0.75 5.60 -38.07
CA PRO A 693 0.08 4.58 -37.46
C PRO A 693 -0.78 3.44 -36.91
N LEU A 694 -0.21 2.23 -36.82
CA LEU A 694 -0.84 1.12 -36.15
C LEU A 694 -1.13 1.46 -34.67
N GLY A 695 -2.15 0.86 -34.11
CA GLY A 695 -2.51 1.04 -32.71
C GLY A 695 -1.38 0.64 -31.77
N PRO A 696 -1.32 1.22 -30.56
CA PRO A 696 -0.23 0.99 -29.61
C PRO A 696 -0.22 -0.41 -28.99
N ASP A 697 -1.35 -1.12 -29.01
CA ASP A 697 -1.46 -2.49 -28.53
C ASP A 697 -0.95 -3.46 -29.59
N ALA A 698 0.19 -4.11 -29.32
CA ALA A 698 0.81 -5.07 -30.25
C ALA A 698 -0.10 -6.26 -30.60
N LYS A 699 -1.09 -6.58 -29.78
CA LYS A 699 -2.08 -7.63 -30.03
C LYS A 699 -3.28 -7.13 -30.84
N ARG A 700 -3.60 -5.85 -30.74
CA ARG A 700 -4.73 -5.21 -31.44
C ARG A 700 -4.30 -3.96 -32.20
N PRO A 701 -3.29 -4.05 -33.08
CA PRO A 701 -2.77 -2.89 -33.82
C PRO A 701 -3.79 -2.30 -34.78
N TRP A 702 -4.90 -3.00 -35.02
CA TRP A 702 -6.05 -2.57 -35.80
C TRP A 702 -7.01 -1.64 -35.02
N VAL A 703 -6.77 -1.39 -33.74
CA VAL A 703 -7.42 -0.31 -32.97
C VAL A 703 -6.65 0.98 -33.24
N MET A 704 -7.22 1.84 -34.08
CA MET A 704 -6.60 3.08 -34.55
C MET A 704 -6.77 4.18 -33.50
N ASP A 705 -5.70 4.59 -32.82
CA ASP A 705 -5.69 5.56 -31.72
C ASP A 705 -5.54 7.00 -32.26
N LEU A 706 -6.66 7.70 -32.37
CA LEU A 706 -6.72 9.10 -32.81
C LEU A 706 -6.28 10.05 -31.69
N LEU A 707 -6.51 9.69 -30.43
CA LEU A 707 -6.10 10.51 -29.29
C LEU A 707 -4.57 10.68 -29.24
N LYS A 708 -3.84 9.58 -29.44
CA LYS A 708 -2.38 9.62 -29.49
C LYS A 708 -1.86 10.47 -30.66
N THR A 709 -2.60 10.48 -31.77
CA THR A 709 -2.19 11.18 -32.99
C THR A 709 -2.53 12.66 -32.96
N PHE A 710 -3.73 13.04 -32.54
CA PHE A 710 -4.24 14.41 -32.60
C PHE A 710 -4.36 15.10 -31.25
N GLY A 711 -4.52 14.33 -30.17
CA GLY A 711 -4.74 14.85 -28.82
C GLY A 711 -6.04 15.64 -28.62
N GLY A 712 -6.33 16.02 -27.39
CA GLY A 712 -7.40 16.95 -26.98
C GLY A 712 -8.81 16.41 -27.06
N GLU A 713 -9.78 17.22 -26.69
CA GLU A 713 -11.19 16.90 -26.52
C GLU A 713 -12.08 17.78 -27.41
N GLN A 714 -13.38 17.47 -27.53
CA GLN A 714 -14.39 18.24 -28.28
C GLN A 714 -13.98 18.49 -29.74
N ARG A 715 -13.72 17.42 -30.49
CA ARG A 715 -13.21 17.52 -31.88
C ARG A 715 -13.62 16.36 -32.75
N VAL A 716 -13.25 16.43 -34.03
CA VAL A 716 -13.58 15.45 -35.07
C VAL A 716 -12.33 15.09 -35.83
N ALA A 717 -12.15 13.82 -36.17
CA ALA A 717 -11.19 13.39 -37.20
C ALA A 717 -11.88 12.55 -38.28
N TYR A 718 -11.24 12.50 -39.40
CA TYR A 718 -11.66 11.66 -40.52
C TYR A 718 -10.60 10.60 -40.79
N ALA A 719 -11.09 9.38 -41.10
CA ALA A 719 -10.26 8.27 -41.52
C ALA A 719 -10.77 7.77 -42.87
N ARG A 720 -9.86 7.54 -43.86
CA ARG A 720 -10.23 6.99 -45.16
C ARG A 720 -9.37 5.81 -45.53
N THR A 721 -9.96 4.89 -46.24
CA THR A 721 -9.31 3.76 -46.91
C THR A 721 -10.03 3.42 -48.20
N TRP A 722 -9.41 2.58 -49.04
CA TRP A 722 -10.00 1.99 -50.22
C TRP A 722 -10.08 0.50 -50.06
N VAL A 723 -11.25 -0.07 -50.42
CA VAL A 723 -11.53 -1.49 -50.34
C VAL A 723 -11.72 -2.01 -51.76
N HIS A 724 -10.93 -2.98 -52.19
CA HIS A 724 -11.05 -3.64 -53.50
C HIS A 724 -11.77 -4.95 -53.35
N CYS A 725 -12.65 -5.26 -54.29
CA CYS A 725 -13.20 -6.59 -54.53
C CYS A 725 -13.36 -6.83 -56.05
N ASP A 726 -13.16 -8.06 -56.47
CA ASP A 726 -13.19 -8.40 -57.91
C ASP A 726 -14.61 -8.36 -58.51
N GLN A 727 -15.60 -8.72 -57.72
CA GLN A 727 -17.01 -8.76 -58.10
C GLN A 727 -17.87 -7.98 -57.12
N PRO A 728 -19.00 -7.41 -57.58
CA PRO A 728 -19.97 -6.81 -56.65
C PRO A 728 -20.47 -7.84 -55.67
N GLN A 729 -20.47 -7.52 -54.38
CA GLN A 729 -20.92 -8.45 -53.36
C GLN A 729 -21.57 -7.77 -52.14
N PRO A 730 -22.55 -8.39 -51.49
CA PRO A 730 -23.06 -7.93 -50.23
C PRO A 730 -22.03 -8.16 -49.12
N ALA A 731 -21.89 -7.18 -48.21
CA ALA A 731 -20.97 -7.22 -47.11
C ALA A 731 -21.63 -6.61 -45.88
N ARG A 732 -21.15 -6.95 -44.71
CA ARG A 732 -21.47 -6.30 -43.43
C ARG A 732 -20.22 -5.56 -42.94
N LEU A 733 -20.29 -4.23 -42.92
CA LEU A 733 -19.29 -3.39 -42.27
C LEU A 733 -19.52 -3.42 -40.78
N GLU A 734 -18.54 -3.87 -40.02
CA GLU A 734 -18.50 -3.85 -38.56
C GLU A 734 -17.54 -2.81 -38.07
N LEU A 735 -18.00 -1.91 -37.19
CA LEU A 735 -17.27 -0.76 -36.68
C LEU A 735 -17.25 -0.81 -35.17
N GLY A 736 -16.19 -0.27 -34.60
CA GLY A 736 -16.11 0.12 -33.18
C GLY A 736 -15.53 1.52 -33.14
N THR A 737 -16.14 2.42 -32.39
CA THR A 737 -15.67 3.79 -32.21
C THR A 737 -15.82 4.24 -30.77
N ASP A 738 -14.94 5.09 -30.36
CA ASP A 738 -14.97 5.93 -29.17
C ASP A 738 -15.19 7.36 -29.69
N ASP A 739 -16.23 7.84 -29.50
CA ASP A 739 -17.60 8.19 -29.45
C ASP A 739 -18.39 7.93 -30.77
N GLY A 740 -19.01 8.98 -31.32
CA GLY A 740 -19.88 8.89 -32.49
C GLY A 740 -19.16 8.66 -33.80
N VAL A 741 -19.85 8.01 -34.75
CA VAL A 741 -19.33 7.72 -36.09
C VAL A 741 -20.33 8.03 -37.19
N LYS A 742 -19.84 8.66 -38.28
CA LYS A 742 -20.57 8.81 -39.55
C LYS A 742 -19.74 8.21 -40.67
N VAL A 743 -20.38 7.40 -41.51
CA VAL A 743 -19.70 6.54 -42.49
C VAL A 743 -20.21 6.79 -43.88
N TRP A 744 -19.29 6.98 -44.83
CA TRP A 744 -19.58 7.03 -46.26
C TRP A 744 -18.89 5.89 -46.98
N LEU A 745 -19.63 5.12 -47.73
CA LEU A 745 -19.12 4.15 -48.68
C LEU A 745 -19.49 4.62 -50.10
N ASN A 746 -18.53 4.67 -51.00
CA ASN A 746 -18.74 5.16 -52.36
C ASN A 746 -19.41 6.55 -52.39
N ARG A 747 -19.01 7.43 -51.47
CA ARG A 747 -19.52 8.80 -51.27
C ARG A 747 -21.01 8.89 -50.84
N LYS A 748 -21.65 7.79 -50.47
CA LYS A 748 -22.99 7.76 -49.88
C LYS A 748 -22.90 7.50 -48.41
N VAL A 749 -23.66 8.25 -47.57
CA VAL A 749 -23.80 7.95 -46.16
C VAL A 749 -24.48 6.59 -45.99
N VAL A 750 -23.79 5.66 -45.38
CA VAL A 750 -24.31 4.31 -45.14
C VAL A 750 -24.62 4.07 -43.65
N HIS A 751 -24.06 4.90 -42.76
CA HIS A 751 -24.29 4.83 -41.32
C HIS A 751 -24.04 6.18 -40.66
N ALA A 752 -24.81 6.48 -39.60
CA ALA A 752 -24.62 7.63 -38.75
C ALA A 752 -25.11 7.30 -37.35
N ASN A 753 -24.23 7.39 -36.38
CA ASN A 753 -24.52 7.13 -34.97
C ASN A 753 -23.82 8.17 -34.10
N ASN A 754 -24.58 9.18 -33.67
CA ASN A 754 -24.10 10.25 -32.78
C ASN A 754 -24.32 9.84 -31.34
N THR A 755 -23.34 9.22 -30.72
CA THR A 755 -23.45 8.63 -29.38
C THR A 755 -22.19 8.85 -28.58
N PHE A 756 -22.33 8.88 -27.25
CA PHE A 756 -21.22 8.83 -26.30
C PHE A 756 -20.98 7.39 -25.87
N ARG A 757 -19.78 6.87 -26.14
CA ARG A 757 -19.40 5.51 -25.79
C ARG A 757 -17.90 5.29 -25.87
N GLY A 758 -17.38 4.31 -25.09
CA GLY A 758 -16.05 3.76 -25.29
C GLY A 758 -15.98 2.81 -26.48
N LEU A 759 -14.79 2.58 -27.02
CA LEU A 759 -14.55 1.69 -28.14
C LEU A 759 -14.92 0.24 -27.82
N GLN A 760 -15.89 -0.28 -28.58
CA GLN A 760 -16.25 -1.69 -28.56
C GLN A 760 -16.28 -2.22 -30.00
N PRO A 761 -15.37 -3.15 -30.38
CA PRO A 761 -15.31 -3.70 -31.73
C PRO A 761 -16.63 -4.35 -32.15
N GLY A 762 -17.13 -3.99 -33.34
CA GLY A 762 -18.38 -4.50 -33.88
C GLY A 762 -19.65 -3.99 -33.20
N SER A 763 -19.60 -2.89 -32.46
CA SER A 763 -20.77 -2.24 -31.85
C SER A 763 -21.76 -1.71 -32.89
N ASP A 764 -21.28 -1.25 -34.08
CA ASP A 764 -22.12 -0.91 -35.21
C ASP A 764 -21.95 -1.95 -36.30
N LYS A 765 -23.08 -2.42 -36.86
CA LYS A 765 -23.12 -3.42 -37.94
C LYS A 765 -24.01 -2.89 -39.06
N VAL A 766 -23.43 -2.67 -40.22
CA VAL A 766 -24.08 -2.02 -41.35
C VAL A 766 -24.01 -2.93 -42.55
N ASN A 767 -25.15 -3.33 -43.10
CA ASN A 767 -25.19 -4.07 -44.35
C ASN A 767 -24.99 -3.13 -45.51
N VAL A 768 -24.02 -3.45 -46.37
CA VAL A 768 -23.58 -2.62 -47.52
C VAL A 768 -23.38 -3.51 -48.75
N THR A 769 -23.27 -2.90 -49.92
CA THR A 769 -22.83 -3.58 -51.14
C THR A 769 -21.50 -2.95 -51.59
N LEU A 770 -20.51 -3.79 -51.78
CA LEU A 770 -19.24 -3.42 -52.43
C LEU A 770 -19.40 -3.54 -53.95
N ASN A 771 -18.98 -2.52 -54.69
CA ASN A 771 -18.90 -2.56 -56.16
C ASN A 771 -17.64 -3.27 -56.58
N ALA A 772 -17.59 -3.84 -57.77
CA ALA A 772 -16.37 -4.35 -58.39
C ALA A 772 -15.31 -3.21 -58.46
N GLY A 773 -14.07 -3.54 -58.15
CA GLY A 773 -12.96 -2.58 -58.07
C GLY A 773 -12.87 -1.85 -56.71
N TRP A 774 -12.23 -0.66 -56.74
CA TRP A 774 -11.94 0.11 -55.53
C TRP A 774 -13.13 0.93 -55.02
N ASN A 775 -13.53 0.70 -53.79
CA ASN A 775 -14.59 1.36 -53.06
C ASN A 775 -13.99 2.28 -51.98
N PRO A 776 -14.12 3.63 -52.11
CA PRO A 776 -13.69 4.53 -51.03
C PRO A 776 -14.61 4.41 -49.81
N LEU A 777 -13.98 4.20 -48.67
CA LEU A 777 -14.60 4.21 -47.36
C LEU A 777 -14.07 5.41 -46.58
N LEU A 778 -14.96 6.25 -46.04
CA LEU A 778 -14.65 7.41 -45.20
C LEU A 778 -15.40 7.29 -43.87
N LEU A 779 -14.73 7.49 -42.79
CA LEU A 779 -15.26 7.58 -41.43
C LEU A 779 -15.03 9.01 -40.93
N LYS A 780 -16.03 9.55 -40.23
CA LYS A 780 -15.92 10.69 -39.32
C LYS A 780 -16.08 10.16 -37.91
N VAL A 781 -15.13 10.45 -37.04
CA VAL A 781 -15.15 9.99 -35.64
C VAL A 781 -15.10 11.21 -34.74
N THR A 782 -16.11 11.38 -33.88
CA THR A 782 -16.18 12.50 -32.91
C THR A 782 -15.50 12.11 -31.61
N GLN A 783 -15.10 13.12 -30.83
CA GLN A 783 -14.43 13.00 -29.54
C GLN A 783 -15.07 13.93 -28.53
N LEU A 784 -15.61 13.37 -27.41
CA LEU A 784 -16.04 14.14 -26.26
C LEU A 784 -14.85 14.35 -25.30
N ASN A 785 -14.40 13.29 -24.64
CA ASN A 785 -13.30 13.29 -23.67
C ASN A 785 -12.69 11.89 -23.53
N GLN A 786 -11.56 11.76 -22.80
CA GLN A 786 -10.84 10.52 -22.51
C GLN A 786 -10.33 9.79 -23.77
N GLY A 787 -10.98 8.66 -24.15
CA GLY A 787 -10.57 7.85 -25.31
C GLY A 787 -10.94 8.49 -26.64
N TRP A 788 -10.21 8.20 -27.74
CA TRP A 788 -10.57 8.55 -29.11
C TRP A 788 -9.92 7.56 -30.06
N ALA A 789 -10.68 6.57 -30.47
CA ALA A 789 -10.17 5.50 -31.30
C ALA A 789 -11.26 4.89 -32.18
N PHE A 790 -10.84 4.13 -33.20
CA PHE A 790 -11.77 3.39 -34.03
C PHE A 790 -11.16 2.07 -34.53
N CYS A 791 -12.03 1.15 -34.95
CA CYS A 791 -11.67 -0.04 -35.73
C CYS A 791 -12.78 -0.36 -36.74
N ALA A 792 -12.43 -1.01 -37.85
CA ALA A 792 -13.39 -1.40 -38.87
C ALA A 792 -12.94 -2.68 -39.59
N ARG A 793 -13.93 -3.49 -40.00
CA ARG A 793 -13.72 -4.66 -40.85
C ARG A 793 -14.94 -4.93 -41.71
N PHE A 794 -14.76 -5.75 -42.76
CA PHE A 794 -15.86 -6.27 -43.54
C PHE A 794 -16.04 -7.78 -43.34
N ARG A 795 -17.29 -8.20 -43.22
CA ARG A 795 -17.69 -9.60 -43.10
C ARG A 795 -18.84 -9.94 -44.05
N LYS A 796 -19.13 -11.22 -44.28
CA LYS A 796 -20.39 -11.61 -44.94
C LYS A 796 -21.59 -11.15 -44.13
N PRO A 797 -22.76 -10.99 -44.71
CA PRO A 797 -23.98 -10.60 -43.99
C PRO A 797 -24.30 -11.48 -42.77
N ASP A 798 -23.98 -12.76 -42.82
CA ASP A 798 -24.13 -13.70 -41.70
C ASP A 798 -23.09 -13.56 -40.60
N GLY A 799 -22.05 -12.76 -40.83
CA GLY A 799 -20.96 -12.52 -39.88
C GLY A 799 -19.74 -13.41 -40.05
N SER A 800 -19.76 -14.32 -41.00
CA SER A 800 -18.57 -15.12 -41.32
C SER A 800 -17.51 -14.29 -42.08
N TYR A 801 -16.28 -14.79 -42.14
CA TYR A 801 -15.17 -14.17 -42.80
C TYR A 801 -15.46 -13.90 -44.27
N LEU A 802 -15.10 -12.74 -44.79
CA LEU A 802 -15.27 -12.34 -46.18
C LEU A 802 -13.89 -12.31 -46.89
N ASP A 803 -13.67 -13.29 -47.75
CA ASP A 803 -12.44 -13.44 -48.54
C ASP A 803 -12.37 -12.46 -49.69
N GLY A 804 -11.17 -12.28 -50.24
CA GLY A 804 -10.93 -11.60 -51.50
C GLY A 804 -11.04 -10.08 -51.45
N LEU A 805 -10.88 -9.49 -50.24
CA LEU A 805 -10.78 -8.04 -50.09
C LEU A 805 -9.33 -7.60 -49.96
N GLU A 806 -8.97 -6.51 -50.67
CA GLU A 806 -7.71 -5.81 -50.48
C GLU A 806 -7.95 -4.42 -49.96
N PHE A 807 -7.06 -3.94 -49.09
CA PHE A 807 -7.16 -2.61 -48.45
C PHE A 807 -5.96 -1.75 -48.80
N ALA A 808 -6.19 -0.49 -49.19
CA ALA A 808 -5.14 0.48 -49.48
C ALA A 808 -5.43 1.84 -48.85
N ALA A 809 -4.45 2.41 -48.16
CA ALA A 809 -4.56 3.74 -47.56
C ALA A 809 -4.66 4.84 -48.63
N GLN A 810 -4.09 4.61 -49.81
CA GLN A 810 -4.21 5.49 -50.96
C GLN A 810 -4.77 4.70 -52.14
N ARG A 811 -5.56 5.36 -53.00
CA ARG A 811 -6.07 4.73 -54.23
C ARG A 811 -4.89 4.34 -55.12
N PRO A 812 -4.68 3.04 -55.40
CA PRO A 812 -3.66 2.64 -56.36
C PRO A 812 -3.92 3.27 -57.74
N GLU A 813 -2.89 3.83 -58.33
CA GLU A 813 -2.97 4.31 -59.70
C GLU A 813 -3.19 3.09 -60.62
N ARG A 814 -4.09 3.21 -61.64
CA ARG A 814 -4.25 2.16 -62.66
C ARG A 814 -2.91 1.93 -63.31
N ALA A 815 -2.36 0.73 -63.17
CA ALA A 815 -1.25 0.34 -64.04
C ALA A 815 -1.63 0.62 -65.50
N PRO A 816 -0.78 1.26 -66.35
CA PRO A 816 -1.07 1.47 -67.74
C PRO A 816 -1.35 0.07 -68.30
N ALA A 817 -2.49 -0.03 -69.04
CA ALA A 817 -2.86 -1.26 -69.69
C ALA A 817 -1.67 -1.67 -70.58
N SER A 818 -1.12 -2.87 -70.37
CA SER A 818 -0.11 -3.46 -71.15
C SER A 818 -0.65 -3.53 -72.60
N THR A 819 -0.24 -2.64 -73.47
CA THR A 819 -0.49 -2.75 -74.88
C THR A 819 0.24 -3.98 -75.35
N GLY A 820 -0.51 -5.08 -75.53
CA GLY A 820 -0.02 -6.27 -76.18
C GLY A 820 0.53 -5.97 -77.49
N LYS A 821 1.75 -6.40 -77.73
CA LYS A 821 2.30 -6.76 -79.01
C LYS A 821 2.60 -8.25 -78.98
#